data_b51238f23017089a4cc8b3e105555bcd
#
_entry.id   b51238f23017089a4cc8b3e105555bcd
#
_cell.length_a   1.000
_cell.length_b   1.000
_cell.length_c   1.000
_cell.angle_alpha   90.00
_cell.angle_beta   90.00
_cell.angle_gamma   90.00
#
_symmetry.space_group_name_H-M   'P 1'
#
loop_
_entity.id
_entity.type
_entity.pdbx_description
1 polymer ?
#
loop_
_entity_poly.entity_id
_entity_poly.type
_entity_poly.pdbx_seq_one_letter_code
_entity_poly.pdbx_strand_id
1 'polypeptide(L)'
;MTKPRVLLIGWDAADWKVIRPLLAAGQMPNLARLIAAGVSGNVATIYPVLSPMLWTSIATGKRAYKHGIHGFSEPLPDGSGVRPITLLSRKTKAIWNILNQTGHRSIVVGWWPSHPAEPINGVMVSNHFPHRGGNPDESSPLLAGSVHPQGLAASLADLRVGPMELSGDFIRLFVPEYEKVDQAKDKRLHALGRIIAETMSIHAVATELLETQPWDFAAIYYNAIDHFGHGFMSYHPPRLPRVTEKDFDIYQHVIANAYRYHDAMLGALLAFADENTTVILMSDHGFHPDHQRANYIPAEAAGPAIEHRHFGILCLKGPRICVNEQLFGAGLLDLCPTLLTLFGLPPGKDMDGKVLLNAFKEAPLIEPIESWDNVAGDAGTHSPDAQLDPVASAQAFQQLVELGYVAPPGPDVKETVDSCVRELKYNLARAYRDGDCCGEAAALAEELWTQWPQEHRFGILLADCLIPLGQSTRRRAVIEELELRIKRYQTEADTELTRRKEERANKQEEKGRSPGRPSRRDRFEERRLRELANGRPLLLDWLRLNQALLEKRPAEARRISKKLLKADIAAMGMRQRVAGALVELGDLKAAEKLLRESLDFDSENPMVYAHLASVHFKAGRFSQAIVSAAESLSLLYFQPGIHALLGQALMETSRFAEAEQELRVAVAQSPRNLTAHTSLGKLYRQHLNRPDEAFAHEGRALSLRHELDTRLHAKIPTTDIPSDFNPGSESN
;
A
#
# COMPACT_ATOMS: atom_id res chain seq x y z
N MET A 1 13.12 -36.67 -2.08
CA MET A 1 12.08 -35.64 -2.38
C MET A 1 12.68 -34.70 -3.41
N THR A 2 11.94 -34.36 -4.46
CA THR A 2 12.33 -33.32 -5.43
C THR A 2 12.42 -31.99 -4.71
N LYS A 3 13.43 -31.16 -5.05
CA LYS A 3 13.55 -29.81 -4.48
C LYS A 3 12.27 -29.01 -4.81
N PRO A 4 11.73 -28.23 -3.86
CA PRO A 4 10.58 -27.38 -4.14
C PRO A 4 10.95 -26.31 -5.18
N ARG A 5 10.03 -26.05 -6.11
CA ARG A 5 10.14 -24.97 -7.11
C ARG A 5 8.99 -24.00 -6.93
N VAL A 6 9.27 -22.69 -6.91
CA VAL A 6 8.25 -21.66 -6.76
C VAL A 6 8.42 -20.56 -7.80
N LEU A 7 7.36 -20.27 -8.53
CA LEU A 7 7.24 -19.15 -9.48
C LEU A 7 6.30 -18.10 -8.88
N LEU A 8 6.84 -16.98 -8.48
CA LEU A 8 6.12 -15.82 -7.96
C LEU A 8 5.98 -14.76 -9.05
N ILE A 9 4.75 -14.36 -9.35
CA ILE A 9 4.43 -13.35 -10.36
C ILE A 9 3.72 -12.20 -9.65
N GLY A 10 4.31 -11.01 -9.71
CA GLY A 10 3.75 -9.77 -9.18
C GLY A 10 3.12 -8.93 -10.29
N TRP A 11 1.84 -8.59 -10.16
CA TRP A 11 1.12 -7.62 -10.99
C TRP A 11 0.76 -6.41 -10.14
N ASP A 12 1.49 -5.31 -10.25
CA ASP A 12 1.22 -4.10 -9.49
C ASP A 12 -0.18 -3.55 -9.80
N ALA A 13 -0.95 -3.25 -8.78
CA ALA A 13 -2.30 -2.68 -8.84
C ALA A 13 -3.38 -3.55 -9.51
N ALA A 14 -3.18 -4.87 -9.67
CA ALA A 14 -4.22 -5.72 -10.24
C ALA A 14 -5.42 -5.86 -9.31
N ASP A 15 -6.64 -5.77 -9.87
CA ASP A 15 -7.89 -5.71 -9.12
C ASP A 15 -8.94 -6.70 -9.62
N TRP A 16 -9.57 -7.42 -8.70
CA TRP A 16 -10.67 -8.34 -9.00
C TRP A 16 -11.87 -7.65 -9.64
N LYS A 17 -12.11 -6.37 -9.37
CA LYS A 17 -13.22 -5.63 -9.97
C LYS A 17 -13.07 -5.45 -11.49
N VAL A 18 -11.84 -5.46 -12.01
CA VAL A 18 -11.57 -5.48 -13.45
C VAL A 18 -11.49 -6.92 -13.96
N ILE A 19 -10.86 -7.81 -13.19
CA ILE A 19 -10.61 -9.21 -13.59
C ILE A 19 -11.91 -10.02 -13.69
N ARG A 20 -12.81 -9.95 -12.69
CA ARG A 20 -14.03 -10.77 -12.67
C ARG A 20 -14.92 -10.62 -13.91
N PRO A 21 -15.21 -9.39 -14.41
CA PRO A 21 -15.95 -9.24 -15.67
C PRO A 21 -15.25 -9.87 -16.88
N LEU A 22 -13.90 -9.77 -16.94
CA LEU A 22 -13.12 -10.35 -18.02
C LEU A 22 -13.10 -11.89 -17.96
N LEU A 23 -13.01 -12.47 -16.75
CA LEU A 23 -13.14 -13.92 -16.55
C LEU A 23 -14.54 -14.41 -16.96
N ALA A 24 -15.59 -13.72 -16.54
CA ALA A 24 -16.98 -14.05 -16.91
C ALA A 24 -17.20 -14.00 -18.43
N ALA A 25 -16.48 -13.13 -19.12
CA ALA A 25 -16.50 -13.03 -20.60
C ALA A 25 -15.52 -14.01 -21.30
N GLY A 26 -14.82 -14.88 -20.57
CA GLY A 26 -13.84 -15.82 -21.12
C GLY A 26 -12.57 -15.17 -21.69
N GLN A 27 -12.26 -13.94 -21.28
CA GLN A 27 -11.20 -13.11 -21.87
C GLN A 27 -9.86 -13.19 -21.11
N MET A 28 -9.81 -13.97 -20.04
CA MET A 28 -8.59 -14.27 -19.27
C MET A 28 -8.46 -15.78 -19.01
N PRO A 29 -8.26 -16.59 -20.06
CA PRO A 29 -8.30 -18.06 -19.95
C PRO A 29 -7.15 -18.65 -19.15
N ASN A 30 -5.98 -18.00 -19.12
CA ASN A 30 -4.81 -18.50 -18.38
C ASN A 30 -5.01 -18.30 -16.86
N LEU A 31 -5.52 -17.14 -16.46
CA LEU A 31 -5.87 -16.87 -15.07
C LEU A 31 -7.03 -17.75 -14.61
N ALA A 32 -8.04 -17.97 -15.46
CA ALA A 32 -9.15 -18.88 -15.15
C ALA A 32 -8.64 -20.30 -14.83
N ARG A 33 -7.66 -20.81 -15.61
CA ARG A 33 -7.04 -22.11 -15.34
C ARG A 33 -6.23 -22.12 -14.05
N LEU A 34 -5.51 -21.04 -13.74
CA LEU A 34 -4.74 -20.91 -12.50
C LEU A 34 -5.68 -20.96 -11.27
N ILE A 35 -6.78 -20.20 -11.30
CA ILE A 35 -7.80 -20.17 -10.25
C ILE A 35 -8.43 -21.55 -10.05
N ALA A 36 -8.85 -22.19 -11.11
CA ALA A 36 -9.49 -23.51 -11.05
C ALA A 36 -8.56 -24.60 -10.50
N ALA A 37 -7.24 -24.45 -10.67
CA ALA A 37 -6.25 -25.43 -10.23
C ALA A 37 -5.65 -25.15 -8.85
N GLY A 38 -6.12 -24.11 -8.15
CA GLY A 38 -5.54 -23.69 -6.87
C GLY A 38 -6.52 -22.95 -5.97
N VAL A 39 -6.01 -22.04 -5.16
CA VAL A 39 -6.78 -21.15 -4.32
C VAL A 39 -6.69 -19.71 -4.83
N SER A 40 -7.74 -18.91 -4.62
CA SER A 40 -7.72 -17.50 -4.97
C SER A 40 -8.47 -16.65 -3.95
N GLY A 41 -8.09 -15.38 -3.82
CA GLY A 41 -8.75 -14.46 -2.89
C GLY A 41 -8.23 -13.04 -2.99
N ASN A 42 -8.76 -12.19 -2.13
CA ASN A 42 -8.22 -10.86 -1.90
C ASN A 42 -6.94 -10.95 -1.06
N VAL A 43 -6.00 -10.04 -1.31
CA VAL A 43 -4.89 -9.77 -0.39
C VAL A 43 -5.01 -8.34 0.12
N ALA A 44 -5.07 -8.18 1.44
CA ALA A 44 -5.14 -6.86 2.06
C ALA A 44 -3.78 -6.17 2.03
N THR A 45 -3.75 -4.92 1.56
CA THR A 45 -2.55 -4.08 1.59
C THR A 45 -2.31 -3.49 2.98
N ILE A 46 -1.13 -2.88 3.16
CA ILE A 46 -0.73 -2.14 4.35
C ILE A 46 -0.52 -0.66 4.03
N TYR A 47 -0.53 0.19 5.06
CA TYR A 47 -0.31 1.63 4.91
C TYR A 47 1.14 2.05 5.17
N PRO A 48 1.63 3.07 4.43
CA PRO A 48 1.01 3.71 3.27
C PRO A 48 1.05 2.83 2.01
N VAL A 49 0.04 3.00 1.11
CA VAL A 49 -0.06 2.21 -0.12
C VAL A 49 0.92 2.77 -1.16
N LEU A 50 2.18 2.40 -1.03
CA LEU A 50 3.29 2.86 -1.86
C LEU A 50 4.12 1.66 -2.31
N SER A 51 4.11 1.35 -3.59
CA SER A 51 4.63 0.09 -4.14
C SER A 51 6.06 -0.28 -3.70
N PRO A 52 7.06 0.64 -3.59
CA PRO A 52 8.39 0.26 -3.09
C PRO A 52 8.37 -0.28 -1.66
N MET A 53 7.50 0.29 -0.79
CA MET A 53 7.32 -0.16 0.58
C MET A 53 6.61 -1.50 0.63
N LEU A 54 5.57 -1.67 -0.21
CA LEU A 54 4.72 -2.87 -0.26
C LEU A 54 5.49 -4.06 -0.81
N TRP A 55 6.16 -3.92 -1.96
CA TRP A 55 6.94 -5.01 -2.57
C TRP A 55 8.15 -5.41 -1.72
N THR A 56 8.75 -4.48 -0.96
CA THR A 56 9.74 -4.84 0.04
C THR A 56 9.11 -5.59 1.22
N SER A 57 7.93 -5.18 1.68
CA SER A 57 7.19 -5.89 2.73
C SER A 57 6.81 -7.31 2.31
N ILE A 58 6.39 -7.51 1.06
CA ILE A 58 6.10 -8.82 0.46
C ILE A 58 7.36 -9.70 0.48
N ALA A 59 8.50 -9.16 0.08
CA ALA A 59 9.75 -9.90 -0.01
C ALA A 59 10.37 -10.24 1.36
N THR A 60 10.06 -9.47 2.41
CA THR A 60 10.69 -9.61 3.74
C THR A 60 9.75 -10.16 4.82
N GLY A 61 8.43 -10.10 4.60
CA GLY A 61 7.43 -10.38 5.63
C GLY A 61 7.38 -9.34 6.76
N LYS A 62 8.01 -8.17 6.56
CA LYS A 62 8.18 -7.13 7.58
C LYS A 62 7.62 -5.80 7.13
N ARG A 63 7.18 -4.97 8.08
CA ARG A 63 6.70 -3.61 7.82
C ARG A 63 7.85 -2.65 7.53
N ALA A 64 7.56 -1.52 6.92
CA ALA A 64 8.54 -0.54 6.46
C ALA A 64 9.48 -0.04 7.57
N TYR A 65 9.01 0.14 8.79
CA TYR A 65 9.84 0.55 9.91
C TYR A 65 10.86 -0.51 10.37
N LYS A 66 10.74 -1.75 9.88
CA LYS A 66 11.74 -2.82 10.08
C LYS A 66 12.66 -2.96 8.88
N HIS A 67 12.10 -2.93 7.65
CA HIS A 67 12.92 -3.17 6.45
C HIS A 67 13.61 -1.94 5.87
N GLY A 68 13.28 -0.71 6.31
CA GLY A 68 14.03 0.50 5.99
C GLY A 68 13.67 1.21 4.68
N ILE A 69 12.81 0.67 3.84
CA ILE A 69 12.33 1.35 2.63
C ILE A 69 11.09 2.17 2.98
N HIS A 70 11.15 3.51 2.80
CA HIS A 70 10.11 4.42 3.30
C HIS A 70 9.47 5.28 2.21
N GLY A 71 9.78 5.08 0.93
CA GLY A 71 9.18 5.86 -0.16
C GLY A 71 9.80 5.57 -1.52
N PHE A 72 9.54 6.49 -2.46
CA PHE A 72 9.98 6.34 -3.86
C PHE A 72 11.38 6.91 -4.12
N SER A 73 11.85 7.83 -3.30
CA SER A 73 13.13 8.51 -3.44
C SER A 73 13.84 8.64 -2.11
N GLU A 74 15.15 8.84 -2.18
CA GLU A 74 16.01 9.04 -1.02
C GLU A 74 17.05 10.12 -1.31
N PRO A 75 17.59 10.82 -0.28
CA PRO A 75 18.72 11.71 -0.45
C PRO A 75 19.95 10.97 -0.96
N LEU A 76 20.77 11.62 -1.75
CA LEU A 76 22.14 11.16 -2.01
C LEU A 76 22.94 11.20 -0.70
N PRO A 77 23.88 10.26 -0.48
CA PRO A 77 24.67 10.19 0.76
C PRO A 77 25.45 11.48 1.10
N ASP A 78 25.86 12.22 0.07
CA ASP A 78 26.58 13.49 0.20
C ASP A 78 25.64 14.73 0.33
N GLY A 79 24.33 14.52 0.33
CA GLY A 79 23.35 15.59 0.38
C GLY A 79 23.25 16.46 -0.87
N SER A 80 23.92 16.10 -1.96
CA SER A 80 23.98 16.88 -3.20
C SER A 80 22.69 16.81 -4.04
N GLY A 81 21.70 16.00 -3.63
CA GLY A 81 20.45 15.83 -4.33
C GLY A 81 19.63 14.66 -3.84
N VAL A 82 18.70 14.20 -4.67
CA VAL A 82 17.83 13.06 -4.44
C VAL A 82 17.92 12.07 -5.60
N ARG A 83 17.71 10.79 -5.30
CA ARG A 83 17.67 9.71 -6.28
C ARG A 83 16.44 8.81 -6.03
N PRO A 84 16.04 7.95 -6.98
CA PRO A 84 15.08 6.88 -6.67
C PRO A 84 15.56 6.03 -5.50
N ILE A 85 14.63 5.51 -4.72
CA ILE A 85 14.94 4.58 -3.63
C ILE A 85 15.72 3.38 -4.18
N THR A 86 16.73 2.96 -3.47
CA THR A 86 17.59 1.86 -3.88
C THR A 86 17.46 0.67 -2.95
N LEU A 87 17.88 -0.49 -3.42
CA LEU A 87 17.94 -1.70 -2.62
C LEU A 87 18.94 -1.56 -1.44
N LEU A 88 19.96 -0.69 -1.57
CA LEU A 88 20.96 -0.44 -0.51
C LEU A 88 20.36 0.13 0.79
N SER A 89 19.18 0.74 0.70
CA SER A 89 18.44 1.25 1.87
C SER A 89 17.66 0.16 2.64
N ARG A 90 17.59 -1.07 2.10
CA ARG A 90 16.95 -2.19 2.79
C ARG A 90 17.83 -2.73 3.90
N LYS A 91 17.28 -2.82 5.12
CA LYS A 91 17.99 -3.22 6.34
C LYS A 91 17.83 -4.70 6.70
N THR A 92 16.95 -5.43 6.02
CA THR A 92 16.59 -6.82 6.34
C THR A 92 16.72 -7.73 5.13
N LYS A 93 16.91 -9.03 5.37
CA LYS A 93 16.98 -10.02 4.31
C LYS A 93 15.61 -10.19 3.63
N ALA A 94 15.61 -10.21 2.30
CA ALA A 94 14.48 -10.64 1.49
C ALA A 94 14.49 -12.17 1.32
N ILE A 95 13.40 -12.73 0.81
CA ILE A 95 13.26 -14.16 0.58
C ILE A 95 14.41 -14.74 -0.25
N TRP A 96 14.86 -14.09 -1.31
CA TRP A 96 15.99 -14.55 -2.14
C TRP A 96 17.31 -14.53 -1.41
N ASN A 97 17.51 -13.65 -0.42
CA ASN A 97 18.69 -13.64 0.44
C ASN A 97 18.70 -14.85 1.41
N ILE A 98 17.53 -15.17 1.98
CA ILE A 98 17.35 -16.35 2.83
C ILE A 98 17.57 -17.63 2.01
N LEU A 99 17.01 -17.68 0.81
CA LEU A 99 17.19 -18.79 -0.11
C LEU A 99 18.67 -18.94 -0.56
N ASN A 100 19.38 -17.83 -0.75
CA ASN A 100 20.81 -17.84 -1.02
C ASN A 100 21.59 -18.55 0.11
N GLN A 101 21.33 -18.19 1.37
CA GLN A 101 21.97 -18.82 2.53
C GLN A 101 21.67 -20.31 2.67
N THR A 102 20.55 -20.76 2.15
CA THR A 102 20.11 -22.18 2.20
C THR A 102 20.43 -22.95 0.92
N GLY A 103 21.25 -22.37 0.02
CA GLY A 103 21.76 -23.01 -1.19
C GLY A 103 20.75 -23.19 -2.33
N HIS A 104 19.67 -22.42 -2.32
CA HIS A 104 18.71 -22.37 -3.43
C HIS A 104 19.13 -21.35 -4.48
N ARG A 105 18.72 -21.61 -5.73
CA ARG A 105 18.98 -20.71 -6.87
C ARG A 105 17.77 -19.84 -7.14
N SER A 106 17.99 -18.53 -7.25
CA SER A 106 16.91 -17.57 -7.47
C SER A 106 17.05 -16.82 -8.79
N ILE A 107 15.94 -16.61 -9.49
CA ILE A 107 15.81 -15.64 -10.57
C ILE A 107 14.90 -14.53 -10.08
N VAL A 108 15.38 -13.28 -10.07
CA VAL A 108 14.59 -12.11 -9.65
C VAL A 108 14.62 -11.09 -10.78
N VAL A 109 13.46 -10.74 -11.34
CA VAL A 109 13.36 -9.83 -12.49
C VAL A 109 12.41 -8.67 -12.18
N GLY A 110 12.94 -7.46 -12.27
CA GLY A 110 12.18 -6.22 -12.19
C GLY A 110 11.65 -5.87 -10.81
N TRP A 111 11.91 -6.66 -9.76
CA TRP A 111 11.37 -6.42 -8.40
C TRP A 111 11.66 -5.00 -7.89
N TRP A 112 10.75 -4.38 -7.16
CA TRP A 112 10.90 -2.99 -6.75
C TRP A 112 11.01 -2.80 -5.22
N PRO A 113 12.12 -2.16 -4.71
CA PRO A 113 13.37 -1.86 -5.41
C PRO A 113 14.29 -3.08 -5.50
N SER A 114 15.05 -3.18 -6.60
CA SER A 114 16.08 -4.22 -6.80
C SER A 114 17.37 -3.69 -7.44
N HIS A 115 17.49 -2.37 -7.60
CA HIS A 115 18.72 -1.77 -8.10
C HIS A 115 19.58 -1.24 -6.94
N PRO A 116 20.91 -1.54 -6.95
CA PRO A 116 21.65 -2.43 -7.85
C PRO A 116 21.30 -3.90 -7.61
N ALA A 117 21.43 -4.74 -8.66
CA ALA A 117 21.17 -6.17 -8.57
C ALA A 117 22.10 -6.85 -7.57
N GLU A 118 21.53 -7.57 -6.60
CA GLU A 118 22.28 -8.28 -5.55
C GLU A 118 23.04 -9.50 -6.09
N PRO A 119 24.22 -9.82 -5.51
CA PRO A 119 25.03 -10.96 -5.93
C PRO A 119 24.52 -12.30 -5.36
N ILE A 120 23.28 -12.63 -5.67
CA ILE A 120 22.61 -13.86 -5.22
C ILE A 120 23.07 -15.10 -5.99
N ASN A 121 22.86 -16.28 -5.43
CA ASN A 121 23.04 -17.56 -6.13
C ASN A 121 21.96 -17.69 -7.21
N GLY A 122 22.27 -17.27 -8.43
CA GLY A 122 21.37 -17.22 -9.56
C GLY A 122 21.46 -15.93 -10.35
N VAL A 123 20.34 -15.37 -10.75
CA VAL A 123 20.28 -14.16 -11.58
C VAL A 123 19.34 -13.13 -10.99
N MET A 124 19.82 -11.87 -10.89
CA MET A 124 18.96 -10.73 -10.61
C MET A 124 19.05 -9.71 -11.73
N VAL A 125 17.90 -9.31 -12.23
CA VAL A 125 17.72 -8.22 -13.19
C VAL A 125 16.91 -7.12 -12.51
N SER A 126 17.53 -5.95 -12.31
CA SER A 126 16.93 -4.90 -11.51
C SER A 126 15.76 -4.20 -12.21
N ASN A 127 14.95 -3.51 -11.41
CA ASN A 127 13.85 -2.67 -11.91
C ASN A 127 14.30 -1.51 -12.83
N HIS A 128 15.60 -1.20 -12.90
CA HIS A 128 16.15 -0.20 -13.82
C HIS A 128 16.51 -0.79 -15.20
N PHE A 129 16.45 -2.09 -15.37
CA PHE A 129 16.81 -2.76 -16.62
C PHE A 129 16.06 -2.24 -17.87
N PRO A 130 14.71 -1.97 -17.83
CA PRO A 130 13.99 -1.52 -19.01
C PRO A 130 14.35 -0.09 -19.45
N HIS A 131 14.93 0.73 -18.54
CA HIS A 131 15.18 2.14 -18.82
C HIS A 131 16.32 2.29 -19.82
N ARG A 132 16.04 2.97 -20.93
CA ARG A 132 17.03 3.37 -21.91
C ARG A 132 17.43 4.82 -21.65
N GLY A 133 18.75 5.09 -21.41
CA GLY A 133 19.27 6.45 -21.21
C GLY A 133 19.28 7.24 -22.52
N GLY A 134 19.02 8.57 -22.47
CA GLY A 134 19.25 9.47 -23.58
C GLY A 134 18.20 9.50 -24.68
N ASN A 135 18.66 9.55 -25.93
CA ASN A 135 17.81 9.67 -27.10
C ASN A 135 17.06 8.35 -27.36
N PRO A 136 15.73 8.38 -27.64
CA PRO A 136 14.95 7.17 -27.94
C PRO A 136 15.48 6.33 -29.10
N ASP A 137 16.28 6.93 -29.97
CA ASP A 137 16.79 6.33 -31.20
C ASP A 137 18.19 5.67 -31.04
N GLU A 138 18.81 5.77 -29.85
CA GLU A 138 20.12 5.19 -29.59
C GLU A 138 20.01 3.94 -28.70
N SER A 139 20.79 2.89 -29.04
CA SER A 139 21.00 1.71 -28.19
C SER A 139 21.78 2.14 -26.93
N SER A 140 21.08 2.64 -25.93
CA SER A 140 21.72 3.04 -24.67
C SER A 140 22.27 1.82 -23.94
N PRO A 141 23.50 1.89 -23.42
CA PRO A 141 24.08 0.81 -22.63
C PRO A 141 23.20 0.52 -21.42
N LEU A 142 23.27 -0.69 -20.90
CA LEU A 142 22.68 -1.00 -19.59
C LEU A 142 23.32 -0.16 -18.50
N LEU A 143 22.50 0.32 -17.56
CA LEU A 143 23.02 0.95 -16.35
C LEU A 143 23.87 -0.06 -15.57
N ALA A 144 25.02 0.39 -15.06
CA ALA A 144 25.87 -0.43 -14.21
C ALA A 144 25.07 -0.95 -13.00
N GLY A 145 25.25 -2.21 -12.64
CA GLY A 145 24.47 -2.84 -11.57
C GLY A 145 23.04 -3.25 -11.93
N SER A 146 22.62 -3.17 -13.20
CA SER A 146 21.28 -3.63 -13.59
C SER A 146 21.14 -5.15 -13.63
N VAL A 147 22.23 -5.90 -13.79
CA VAL A 147 22.21 -7.36 -13.94
C VAL A 147 23.31 -8.00 -13.09
N HIS A 148 22.96 -9.03 -12.34
CA HIS A 148 23.87 -9.98 -11.72
C HIS A 148 23.55 -11.41 -12.20
N PRO A 149 24.56 -12.22 -12.57
CA PRO A 149 25.98 -11.89 -12.71
C PRO A 149 26.24 -10.99 -13.92
N GLN A 150 27.22 -10.12 -13.82
CA GLN A 150 27.58 -9.15 -14.85
C GLN A 150 27.82 -9.76 -16.24
N GLY A 151 28.28 -11.02 -16.30
CA GLY A 151 28.53 -11.73 -17.55
C GLY A 151 27.29 -11.91 -18.44
N LEU A 152 26.08 -11.83 -17.89
CA LEU A 152 24.82 -11.92 -18.64
C LEU A 152 24.35 -10.56 -19.19
N ALA A 153 24.95 -9.45 -18.74
CA ALA A 153 24.44 -8.12 -19.06
C ALA A 153 24.37 -7.83 -20.56
N ALA A 154 25.37 -8.24 -21.33
CA ALA A 154 25.42 -7.99 -22.78
C ALA A 154 24.31 -8.75 -23.54
N SER A 155 24.15 -10.04 -23.31
CA SER A 155 23.13 -10.86 -23.96
C SER A 155 21.71 -10.46 -23.60
N LEU A 156 21.47 -10.05 -22.34
CA LEU A 156 20.16 -9.58 -21.91
C LEU A 156 19.83 -8.17 -22.41
N ALA A 157 20.83 -7.33 -22.67
CA ALA A 157 20.62 -5.97 -23.17
C ALA A 157 19.86 -5.93 -24.50
N ASP A 158 20.06 -6.94 -25.35
CA ASP A 158 19.40 -7.06 -26.67
C ASP A 158 17.90 -7.42 -26.55
N LEU A 159 17.45 -7.85 -25.38
CA LEU A 159 16.03 -8.17 -25.11
C LEU A 159 15.20 -6.95 -24.72
N ARG A 160 15.83 -5.76 -24.59
CA ARG A 160 15.11 -4.53 -24.30
C ARG A 160 14.39 -4.00 -25.53
N VAL A 161 13.11 -3.72 -25.36
CA VAL A 161 12.25 -3.15 -26.41
C VAL A 161 12.12 -1.66 -26.23
N GLY A 162 12.30 -0.88 -27.30
CA GLY A 162 12.06 0.55 -27.34
C GLY A 162 10.62 0.90 -27.73
N PRO A 163 10.07 2.04 -27.27
CA PRO A 163 8.71 2.44 -27.64
C PRO A 163 8.51 2.63 -29.15
N MET A 164 9.59 3.01 -29.89
CA MET A 164 9.56 3.19 -31.34
C MET A 164 9.64 1.87 -32.13
N GLU A 165 9.97 0.76 -31.48
CA GLU A 165 10.01 -0.57 -32.07
C GLU A 165 8.60 -1.22 -32.09
N LEU A 166 7.62 -0.62 -31.42
CA LEU A 166 6.25 -1.14 -31.37
C LEU A 166 5.54 -0.85 -32.71
N SER A 167 5.00 -1.90 -33.32
CA SER A 167 4.18 -1.76 -34.53
C SER A 167 2.83 -1.10 -34.24
N GLY A 168 2.26 -0.40 -35.25
CA GLY A 168 0.91 0.14 -35.15
C GLY A 168 -0.14 -0.91 -34.83
N ASP A 169 0.01 -2.14 -35.34
CA ASP A 169 -0.89 -3.25 -35.04
C ASP A 169 -0.85 -3.66 -33.56
N PHE A 170 0.33 -3.57 -32.94
CA PHE A 170 0.44 -3.83 -31.50
C PHE A 170 -0.25 -2.72 -30.66
N ILE A 171 -0.08 -1.45 -31.06
CA ILE A 171 -0.79 -0.32 -30.41
C ILE A 171 -2.32 -0.48 -30.56
N ARG A 172 -2.78 -0.97 -31.72
CA ARG A 172 -4.21 -1.21 -32.00
C ARG A 172 -4.84 -2.23 -31.04
N LEU A 173 -4.06 -3.16 -30.48
CA LEU A 173 -4.57 -4.06 -29.44
C LEU A 173 -5.09 -3.33 -28.20
N PHE A 174 -4.50 -2.18 -27.85
CA PHE A 174 -4.88 -1.35 -26.70
C PHE A 174 -5.81 -0.20 -27.09
N VAL A 175 -5.54 0.44 -28.22
CA VAL A 175 -6.29 1.60 -28.74
C VAL A 175 -6.70 1.30 -30.18
N PRO A 176 -7.87 0.69 -30.42
CA PRO A 176 -8.29 0.25 -31.76
C PRO A 176 -8.28 1.37 -32.81
N GLU A 177 -8.55 2.58 -32.40
CA GLU A 177 -8.64 3.75 -33.28
C GLU A 177 -7.46 4.75 -33.10
N TYR A 178 -6.25 4.24 -32.83
CA TYR A 178 -5.09 5.06 -32.53
C TYR A 178 -4.72 6.07 -33.64
N GLU A 179 -5.07 5.78 -34.89
CA GLU A 179 -4.85 6.68 -36.02
C GLU A 179 -5.65 8.00 -35.94
N LYS A 180 -6.75 8.02 -35.15
CA LYS A 180 -7.55 9.24 -34.91
C LYS A 180 -6.87 10.19 -33.91
N VAL A 181 -5.76 9.78 -33.29
CA VAL A 181 -5.05 10.58 -32.30
C VAL A 181 -4.04 11.51 -32.97
N ASP A 182 -4.20 12.82 -32.77
CA ASP A 182 -3.20 13.82 -33.16
C ASP A 182 -2.01 13.75 -32.20
N GLN A 183 -1.00 12.95 -32.55
CA GLN A 183 0.18 12.73 -31.71
C GLN A 183 1.05 13.97 -31.51
N ALA A 184 0.88 15.03 -32.28
CA ALA A 184 1.55 16.30 -32.03
C ALA A 184 1.03 16.99 -30.77
N LYS A 185 -0.28 16.82 -30.48
CA LYS A 185 -0.98 17.44 -29.35
C LYS A 185 -1.21 16.48 -28.17
N ASP A 186 -1.48 15.22 -28.47
CA ASP A 186 -1.78 14.19 -27.49
C ASP A 186 -0.63 13.20 -27.32
N LYS A 187 0.01 13.23 -26.17
CA LYS A 187 1.16 12.38 -25.84
C LYS A 187 0.79 11.06 -25.16
N ARG A 188 -0.52 10.76 -24.99
CA ARG A 188 -0.99 9.55 -24.29
C ARG A 188 -0.58 8.26 -25.01
N LEU A 189 -0.56 8.26 -26.37
CA LEU A 189 -0.06 7.10 -27.12
C LEU A 189 1.43 6.86 -26.90
N HIS A 190 2.22 7.93 -26.80
CA HIS A 190 3.64 7.80 -26.49
C HIS A 190 3.85 7.25 -25.06
N ALA A 191 3.07 7.71 -24.08
CA ALA A 191 3.10 7.18 -22.72
C ALA A 191 2.67 5.69 -22.70
N LEU A 192 1.61 5.33 -23.43
CA LEU A 192 1.17 3.95 -23.61
C LEU A 192 2.30 3.07 -24.20
N GLY A 193 2.92 3.51 -25.28
CA GLY A 193 4.02 2.79 -25.93
C GLY A 193 5.19 2.52 -24.98
N ARG A 194 5.53 3.50 -24.12
CA ARG A 194 6.58 3.33 -23.10
C ARG A 194 6.22 2.24 -22.09
N ILE A 195 5.00 2.25 -21.53
CA ILE A 195 4.55 1.22 -20.59
C ILE A 195 4.63 -0.17 -21.22
N ILE A 196 4.17 -0.30 -22.46
CA ILE A 196 4.21 -1.57 -23.20
C ILE A 196 5.64 -2.03 -23.41
N ALA A 197 6.53 -1.16 -23.89
CA ALA A 197 7.92 -1.50 -24.19
C ALA A 197 8.69 -1.94 -22.93
N GLU A 198 8.51 -1.25 -21.80
CA GLU A 198 9.08 -1.65 -20.51
C GLU A 198 8.58 -3.03 -20.08
N THR A 199 7.28 -3.26 -20.21
CA THR A 199 6.64 -4.56 -19.87
C THR A 199 7.18 -5.70 -20.76
N MET A 200 7.30 -5.47 -22.06
CA MET A 200 7.87 -6.45 -23.01
C MET A 200 9.32 -6.77 -22.67
N SER A 201 10.12 -5.77 -22.30
CA SER A 201 11.52 -5.96 -21.90
C SER A 201 11.64 -6.86 -20.67
N ILE A 202 10.83 -6.63 -19.63
CA ILE A 202 10.78 -7.48 -18.43
C ILE A 202 10.33 -8.89 -18.79
N HIS A 203 9.31 -9.03 -19.64
CA HIS A 203 8.77 -10.33 -20.02
C HIS A 203 9.76 -11.14 -20.84
N ALA A 204 10.43 -10.52 -21.82
CA ALA A 204 11.44 -11.17 -22.65
C ALA A 204 12.61 -11.71 -21.80
N VAL A 205 13.13 -10.88 -20.88
CA VAL A 205 14.21 -11.32 -19.99
C VAL A 205 13.75 -12.41 -19.04
N ALA A 206 12.53 -12.31 -18.49
CA ALA A 206 12.00 -13.32 -17.57
C ALA A 206 11.86 -14.69 -18.28
N THR A 207 11.30 -14.73 -19.47
CA THR A 207 11.16 -15.97 -20.24
C THR A 207 12.50 -16.55 -20.66
N GLU A 208 13.44 -15.74 -21.14
CA GLU A 208 14.81 -16.18 -21.48
C GLU A 208 15.51 -16.80 -20.28
N LEU A 209 15.44 -16.16 -19.11
CA LEU A 209 16.10 -16.67 -17.91
C LEU A 209 15.44 -17.94 -17.37
N LEU A 210 14.10 -18.04 -17.41
CA LEU A 210 13.38 -19.24 -16.98
C LEU A 210 13.70 -20.45 -17.88
N GLU A 211 14.00 -20.23 -19.15
CA GLU A 211 14.36 -21.26 -20.12
C GLU A 211 15.83 -21.68 -19.98
N THR A 212 16.74 -20.70 -19.81
CA THR A 212 18.20 -20.93 -19.96
C THR A 212 18.92 -21.13 -18.64
N GLN A 213 18.36 -20.67 -17.51
CA GLN A 213 19.01 -20.73 -16.22
C GLN A 213 18.33 -21.72 -15.26
N PRO A 214 19.10 -22.46 -14.46
CA PRO A 214 18.51 -23.31 -13.41
C PRO A 214 17.97 -22.45 -12.25
N TRP A 215 16.77 -22.78 -11.76
CA TRP A 215 16.15 -22.07 -10.65
C TRP A 215 15.32 -22.98 -9.74
N ASP A 216 15.30 -22.66 -8.46
CA ASP A 216 14.40 -23.20 -7.44
C ASP A 216 13.30 -22.16 -7.12
N PHE A 217 13.65 -20.86 -7.17
CA PHE A 217 12.75 -19.73 -6.96
C PHE A 217 12.84 -18.75 -8.13
N ALA A 218 11.71 -18.31 -8.65
CA ALA A 218 11.66 -17.22 -9.63
C ALA A 218 10.64 -16.18 -9.17
N ALA A 219 11.04 -14.91 -9.12
CA ALA A 219 10.19 -13.78 -8.78
C ALA A 219 10.22 -12.74 -9.90
N ILE A 220 9.07 -12.54 -10.56
CA ILE A 220 8.93 -11.66 -11.72
C ILE A 220 7.89 -10.61 -11.42
N TYR A 221 8.27 -9.33 -11.55
CA TYR A 221 7.40 -8.21 -11.22
C TYR A 221 7.10 -7.34 -12.44
N TYR A 222 5.83 -6.98 -12.60
CA TYR A 222 5.31 -6.08 -13.62
C TYR A 222 4.61 -4.88 -12.99
N ASN A 223 5.11 -3.67 -13.26
CA ASN A 223 4.52 -2.41 -12.81
C ASN A 223 3.42 -1.88 -13.74
N ALA A 224 3.17 -2.56 -14.85
CA ALA A 224 2.42 -2.00 -15.96
C ALA A 224 0.95 -1.73 -15.66
N ILE A 225 0.25 -2.61 -14.89
CA ILE A 225 -1.18 -2.40 -14.60
C ILE A 225 -1.37 -1.13 -13.78
N ASP A 226 -0.48 -0.84 -12.82
CA ASP A 226 -0.48 0.43 -12.08
C ASP A 226 -0.28 1.64 -13.00
N HIS A 227 0.73 1.58 -13.86
CA HIS A 227 1.00 2.66 -14.81
C HIS A 227 -0.15 2.86 -15.83
N PHE A 228 -0.78 1.79 -16.31
CA PHE A 228 -2.01 1.87 -17.11
C PHE A 228 -3.15 2.48 -16.29
N GLY A 229 -3.28 2.11 -15.02
CA GLY A 229 -4.24 2.66 -14.08
C GLY A 229 -4.14 4.18 -13.99
N HIS A 230 -2.98 4.70 -13.62
CA HIS A 230 -2.74 6.15 -13.52
C HIS A 230 -2.93 6.89 -14.84
N GLY A 231 -2.55 6.28 -15.96
CA GLY A 231 -2.66 6.90 -17.29
C GLY A 231 -4.07 6.87 -17.86
N PHE A 232 -4.83 5.81 -17.63
CA PHE A 232 -6.02 5.51 -18.43
C PHE A 232 -7.27 5.07 -17.65
N MET A 233 -7.21 4.85 -16.34
CA MET A 233 -8.38 4.44 -15.56
C MET A 233 -9.53 5.45 -15.65
N SER A 234 -9.23 6.73 -15.83
CA SER A 234 -10.25 7.76 -16.04
C SER A 234 -11.13 7.52 -17.26
N TYR A 235 -10.64 6.77 -18.26
CA TYR A 235 -11.36 6.42 -19.51
C TYR A 235 -12.05 5.05 -19.43
N HIS A 236 -11.77 4.25 -18.39
CA HIS A 236 -12.44 2.95 -18.21
C HIS A 236 -13.96 3.13 -18.00
N PRO A 237 -14.81 2.27 -18.59
CA PRO A 237 -16.25 2.34 -18.37
C PRO A 237 -16.68 2.20 -16.88
N PRO A 238 -17.75 2.89 -16.45
CA PRO A 238 -18.55 3.87 -17.21
C PRO A 238 -17.84 5.22 -17.37
N ARG A 239 -18.18 5.99 -18.43
CA ARG A 239 -17.58 7.30 -18.70
C ARG A 239 -17.83 8.27 -17.56
N LEU A 240 -16.77 8.89 -17.05
CA LEU A 240 -16.86 9.94 -16.03
C LEU A 240 -17.34 11.27 -16.66
N PRO A 241 -18.13 12.10 -15.93
CA PRO A 241 -18.64 13.38 -16.46
C PRO A 241 -17.56 14.35 -16.96
N ARG A 242 -16.34 14.27 -16.36
CA ARG A 242 -15.21 15.12 -16.75
C ARG A 242 -14.47 14.65 -18.01
N VAL A 243 -14.76 13.46 -18.50
CA VAL A 243 -14.12 12.87 -19.68
C VAL A 243 -14.94 13.19 -20.92
N THR A 244 -14.29 13.75 -21.94
CA THR A 244 -14.95 14.02 -23.22
C THR A 244 -15.36 12.70 -23.90
N GLU A 245 -16.43 12.73 -24.68
CA GLU A 245 -16.89 11.56 -25.44
C GLU A 245 -15.80 11.06 -26.39
N LYS A 246 -15.14 11.99 -27.09
CA LYS A 246 -14.02 11.68 -27.99
C LYS A 246 -12.87 10.94 -27.29
N ASP A 247 -12.43 11.42 -26.12
CA ASP A 247 -11.36 10.77 -25.38
C ASP A 247 -11.79 9.41 -24.82
N PHE A 248 -13.03 9.31 -24.36
CA PHE A 248 -13.61 8.06 -23.91
C PHE A 248 -13.63 7.01 -25.03
N ASP A 249 -14.15 7.37 -26.22
CA ASP A 249 -14.23 6.44 -27.36
C ASP A 249 -12.86 5.90 -27.77
N ILE A 250 -11.84 6.74 -27.73
CA ILE A 250 -10.46 6.36 -28.09
C ILE A 250 -9.83 5.43 -27.04
N TYR A 251 -9.96 5.76 -25.74
CA TYR A 251 -9.13 5.13 -24.69
C TYR A 251 -9.86 4.15 -23.77
N GLN A 252 -11.19 3.96 -23.89
CA GLN A 252 -11.99 3.13 -22.98
C GLN A 252 -11.55 1.67 -22.89
N HIS A 253 -10.86 1.16 -23.90
CA HIS A 253 -10.44 -0.24 -23.97
C HIS A 253 -9.05 -0.51 -23.35
N VAL A 254 -8.26 0.53 -23.05
CA VAL A 254 -6.87 0.38 -22.64
C VAL A 254 -6.74 -0.50 -21.40
N ILE A 255 -7.53 -0.26 -20.35
CA ILE A 255 -7.45 -1.03 -19.10
C ILE A 255 -7.80 -2.50 -19.34
N ALA A 256 -8.92 -2.79 -19.98
CA ALA A 256 -9.34 -4.17 -20.24
C ALA A 256 -8.30 -4.91 -21.10
N ASN A 257 -7.71 -4.23 -22.08
CA ASN A 257 -6.71 -4.82 -22.98
C ASN A 257 -5.35 -5.01 -22.27
N ALA A 258 -5.00 -4.14 -21.31
CA ALA A 258 -3.84 -4.34 -20.46
C ALA A 258 -3.95 -5.65 -19.64
N TYR A 259 -5.11 -5.93 -19.05
CA TYR A 259 -5.34 -7.18 -18.32
C TYR A 259 -5.32 -8.42 -19.25
N ARG A 260 -5.89 -8.33 -20.45
CA ARG A 260 -5.80 -9.43 -21.46
C ARG A 260 -4.35 -9.70 -21.88
N TYR A 261 -3.57 -8.63 -22.04
CA TYR A 261 -2.16 -8.74 -22.36
C TYR A 261 -1.38 -9.43 -21.23
N HIS A 262 -1.66 -9.06 -19.95
CA HIS A 262 -1.06 -9.72 -18.79
C HIS A 262 -1.51 -11.20 -18.69
N ASP A 263 -2.73 -11.54 -19.05
CA ASP A 263 -3.18 -12.94 -19.12
C ASP A 263 -2.42 -13.75 -20.16
N ALA A 264 -2.13 -13.16 -21.33
CA ALA A 264 -1.32 -13.80 -22.36
C ALA A 264 0.13 -14.04 -21.88
N MET A 265 0.75 -13.05 -21.25
CA MET A 265 2.08 -13.19 -20.62
C MET A 265 2.08 -14.22 -19.48
N LEU A 266 1.02 -14.26 -18.66
CA LEU A 266 0.84 -15.30 -17.64
C LEU A 266 0.85 -16.69 -18.29
N GLY A 267 0.16 -16.86 -19.42
CA GLY A 267 0.15 -18.12 -20.17
C GLY A 267 1.55 -18.58 -20.59
N ALA A 268 2.40 -17.66 -21.04
CA ALA A 268 3.79 -17.94 -21.38
C ALA A 268 4.62 -18.36 -20.14
N LEU A 269 4.47 -17.64 -19.02
CA LEU A 269 5.17 -17.99 -17.78
C LEU A 269 4.74 -19.34 -17.20
N LEU A 270 3.45 -19.67 -17.28
CA LEU A 270 2.92 -20.95 -16.82
C LEU A 270 3.48 -22.15 -17.58
N ALA A 271 4.00 -21.97 -18.80
CA ALA A 271 4.65 -23.02 -19.57
C ALA A 271 5.97 -23.53 -18.93
N PHE A 272 6.61 -22.71 -18.09
CA PHE A 272 7.82 -23.08 -17.34
C PHE A 272 7.53 -23.76 -15.99
N ALA A 273 6.24 -23.85 -15.60
CA ALA A 273 5.80 -24.46 -14.36
C ALA A 273 5.31 -25.89 -14.60
N ASP A 274 6.03 -26.88 -14.10
CA ASP A 274 5.62 -28.27 -14.09
C ASP A 274 4.63 -28.60 -12.95
N GLU A 275 4.27 -29.85 -12.79
CA GLU A 275 3.36 -30.34 -11.75
C GLU A 275 3.92 -30.20 -10.33
N ASN A 276 5.25 -30.09 -10.18
CA ASN A 276 5.96 -29.92 -8.91
C ASN A 276 6.20 -28.44 -8.57
N THR A 277 5.89 -27.54 -9.48
CA THR A 277 6.09 -26.11 -9.31
C THR A 277 4.87 -25.46 -8.63
N THR A 278 5.10 -24.76 -7.51
CA THR A 278 4.10 -23.89 -6.93
C THR A 278 4.12 -22.55 -7.67
N VAL A 279 2.99 -22.12 -8.20
CA VAL A 279 2.82 -20.83 -8.86
C VAL A 279 2.02 -19.91 -7.94
N ILE A 280 2.52 -18.69 -7.76
CA ILE A 280 1.86 -17.63 -7.00
C ILE A 280 1.73 -16.41 -7.92
N LEU A 281 0.50 -15.95 -8.13
CA LEU A 281 0.21 -14.67 -8.76
C LEU A 281 -0.40 -13.75 -7.71
N MET A 282 0.16 -12.54 -7.57
CA MET A 282 -0.34 -11.58 -6.59
C MET A 282 -0.22 -10.14 -7.04
N SER A 283 -0.97 -9.27 -6.37
CA SER A 283 -0.82 -7.81 -6.44
C SER A 283 -0.68 -7.24 -5.04
N ASP A 284 0.05 -6.13 -4.93
CA ASP A 284 0.25 -5.42 -3.66
C ASP A 284 -0.95 -4.56 -3.25
N HIS A 285 -1.72 -4.04 -4.21
CA HIS A 285 -2.97 -3.29 -4.03
C HIS A 285 -3.85 -3.42 -5.27
N GLY A 286 -5.05 -2.87 -5.25
CA GLY A 286 -5.91 -2.74 -6.39
C GLY A 286 -5.98 -1.28 -6.88
N PHE A 287 -6.86 -1.04 -7.86
CA PHE A 287 -7.13 0.27 -8.42
C PHE A 287 -8.65 0.48 -8.53
N HIS A 288 -9.15 1.67 -8.18
CA HIS A 288 -10.59 1.95 -8.26
C HIS A 288 -11.07 2.07 -9.71
N PRO A 289 -11.81 1.08 -10.27
CA PRO A 289 -12.29 1.14 -11.65
C PRO A 289 -13.72 1.67 -11.77
N ASP A 290 -14.41 1.86 -10.66
CA ASP A 290 -15.85 2.15 -10.55
C ASP A 290 -16.12 3.63 -10.23
N HIS A 291 -17.28 3.91 -9.65
CA HIS A 291 -17.69 5.24 -9.19
C HIS A 291 -16.79 5.82 -8.09
N GLN A 292 -15.90 5.01 -7.50
CA GLN A 292 -14.92 5.42 -6.49
C GLN A 292 -13.64 6.01 -7.12
N ARG A 293 -13.53 6.06 -8.43
CA ARG A 293 -12.38 6.72 -9.10
C ARG A 293 -12.20 8.14 -8.59
N ALA A 294 -10.98 8.47 -8.18
CA ALA A 294 -10.66 9.77 -7.62
C ALA A 294 -11.03 10.91 -8.60
N ASN A 295 -11.86 11.84 -8.15
CA ASN A 295 -12.19 13.04 -8.92
C ASN A 295 -11.08 14.09 -8.86
N TYR A 296 -10.16 13.91 -7.94
CA TYR A 296 -9.14 14.87 -7.62
C TYR A 296 -7.92 14.15 -7.03
N ILE A 297 -6.73 14.52 -7.48
CA ILE A 297 -5.45 14.00 -6.98
C ILE A 297 -4.80 15.08 -6.11
N PRO A 298 -4.51 14.82 -4.82
CA PRO A 298 -3.87 15.78 -3.94
C PRO A 298 -2.53 16.30 -4.49
N ALA A 299 -2.22 17.58 -4.25
CA ALA A 299 -0.95 18.19 -4.62
C ALA A 299 0.11 17.94 -3.54
N GLU A 300 0.35 16.69 -3.26
CA GLU A 300 1.40 16.23 -2.34
C GLU A 300 2.18 15.09 -3.00
N ALA A 301 3.34 14.79 -2.47
CA ALA A 301 4.11 13.62 -2.90
C ALA A 301 3.26 12.36 -2.70
N ALA A 302 3.33 11.43 -3.65
CA ALA A 302 2.51 10.24 -3.70
C ALA A 302 0.97 10.51 -3.68
N GLY A 303 0.53 11.72 -4.02
CA GLY A 303 -0.90 12.06 -4.17
C GLY A 303 -1.68 11.07 -5.05
N PRO A 304 -1.13 10.55 -6.17
CA PRO A 304 -1.79 9.54 -6.99
C PRO A 304 -2.20 8.26 -6.25
N ALA A 305 -1.58 7.92 -5.13
CA ALA A 305 -1.95 6.77 -4.31
C ALA A 305 -3.41 6.80 -3.79
N ILE A 306 -4.11 7.95 -3.89
CA ILE A 306 -5.56 8.03 -3.61
C ILE A 306 -6.40 7.20 -4.59
N GLU A 307 -5.87 6.87 -5.76
CA GLU A 307 -6.53 6.03 -6.77
C GLU A 307 -6.43 4.54 -6.44
N HIS A 308 -5.53 4.17 -5.53
CA HIS A 308 -5.29 2.80 -5.13
C HIS A 308 -6.40 2.27 -4.22
N ARG A 309 -6.72 0.99 -4.38
CA ARG A 309 -7.68 0.27 -3.56
C ARG A 309 -6.94 -0.67 -2.60
N HIS A 310 -7.49 -0.87 -1.39
CA HIS A 310 -6.85 -1.63 -0.32
C HIS A 310 -6.79 -3.15 -0.51
N PHE A 311 -7.24 -3.67 -1.63
CA PHE A 311 -7.23 -5.10 -1.93
C PHE A 311 -6.61 -5.34 -3.29
N GLY A 312 -5.51 -6.08 -3.30
CA GLY A 312 -4.95 -6.72 -4.47
C GLY A 312 -5.52 -8.11 -4.68
N ILE A 313 -4.94 -8.84 -5.63
CA ILE A 313 -5.31 -10.22 -5.95
C ILE A 313 -4.28 -11.19 -5.39
N LEU A 314 -4.72 -12.42 -5.10
CA LEU A 314 -3.84 -13.53 -4.74
C LEU A 314 -4.38 -14.84 -5.34
N CYS A 315 -3.53 -15.57 -6.06
CA CYS A 315 -3.79 -16.92 -6.56
C CYS A 315 -2.58 -17.79 -6.26
N LEU A 316 -2.80 -18.99 -5.72
CA LEU A 316 -1.76 -20.00 -5.50
C LEU A 316 -2.20 -21.32 -6.10
N LYS A 317 -1.27 -22.00 -6.79
CA LYS A 317 -1.44 -23.36 -7.31
C LYS A 317 -0.17 -24.14 -7.02
N GLY A 318 -0.28 -25.40 -6.63
CA GLY A 318 0.90 -26.24 -6.41
C GLY A 318 0.56 -27.61 -5.82
N PRO A 319 1.54 -28.51 -5.69
CA PRO A 319 1.28 -29.87 -5.23
C PRO A 319 0.72 -29.94 -3.81
N ARG A 320 1.09 -29.00 -2.93
CA ARG A 320 0.64 -28.91 -1.53
C ARG A 320 -0.55 -27.97 -1.33
N ILE A 321 -1.01 -27.28 -2.38
CA ILE A 321 -2.04 -26.25 -2.32
C ILE A 321 -3.43 -26.85 -2.57
N CYS A 322 -4.45 -26.40 -1.85
CA CYS A 322 -5.86 -26.75 -2.08
C CYS A 322 -6.28 -26.40 -3.51
N VAL A 323 -7.36 -27.00 -4.01
CA VAL A 323 -7.82 -26.84 -5.38
C VAL A 323 -9.22 -26.28 -5.40
N ASN A 324 -9.46 -25.26 -6.23
CA ASN A 324 -10.76 -24.64 -6.43
C ASN A 324 -11.40 -24.11 -5.14
N GLU A 325 -10.59 -23.53 -4.25
CA GLU A 325 -11.07 -22.95 -2.99
C GLU A 325 -10.81 -21.43 -2.94
N GLN A 326 -11.58 -20.75 -2.09
CA GLN A 326 -11.38 -19.34 -1.80
C GLN A 326 -10.49 -19.16 -0.57
N LEU A 327 -9.54 -18.25 -0.68
CA LEU A 327 -8.65 -17.84 0.41
C LEU A 327 -9.13 -16.52 1.01
N PHE A 328 -9.32 -16.51 2.32
CA PHE A 328 -9.80 -15.35 3.07
C PHE A 328 -8.73 -14.83 4.03
N GLY A 329 -8.77 -13.53 4.30
CA GLY A 329 -7.94 -12.88 5.33
C GLY A 329 -6.44 -12.91 5.02
N ALA A 330 -6.04 -13.01 3.75
CA ALA A 330 -4.64 -12.89 3.38
C ALA A 330 -4.20 -11.41 3.39
N GLY A 331 -2.98 -11.16 3.88
CA GLY A 331 -2.31 -9.87 3.84
C GLY A 331 -0.96 -9.95 3.13
N LEU A 332 -0.44 -8.81 2.71
CA LEU A 332 0.85 -8.75 1.99
C LEU A 332 1.99 -9.38 2.77
N LEU A 333 2.02 -9.16 4.08
CA LEU A 333 3.07 -9.64 4.97
C LEU A 333 3.09 -11.17 5.09
N ASP A 334 1.98 -11.83 4.76
CA ASP A 334 1.82 -13.27 4.88
C ASP A 334 2.59 -14.05 3.80
N LEU A 335 3.02 -13.36 2.73
CA LEU A 335 3.64 -14.05 1.60
C LEU A 335 5.02 -14.61 1.93
N CYS A 336 5.91 -13.80 2.52
CA CYS A 336 7.28 -14.25 2.84
C CYS A 336 7.28 -15.48 3.80
N PRO A 337 6.57 -15.48 4.94
CA PRO A 337 6.51 -16.66 5.80
C PRO A 337 5.86 -17.88 5.11
N THR A 338 4.90 -17.67 4.19
CA THR A 338 4.31 -18.74 3.39
C THR A 338 5.31 -19.31 2.38
N LEU A 339 6.09 -18.46 1.71
CA LEU A 339 7.17 -18.88 0.80
C LEU A 339 8.24 -19.70 1.53
N LEU A 340 8.69 -19.25 2.71
CA LEU A 340 9.63 -20.01 3.53
C LEU A 340 9.09 -21.41 3.85
N THR A 341 7.82 -21.50 4.24
CA THR A 341 7.14 -22.77 4.53
C THR A 341 7.05 -23.69 3.30
N LEU A 342 6.86 -23.13 2.11
CA LEU A 342 6.87 -23.90 0.84
C LEU A 342 8.25 -24.53 0.60
N PHE A 343 9.33 -23.84 0.98
CA PHE A 343 10.70 -24.35 0.91
C PHE A 343 11.07 -25.24 2.09
N GLY A 344 10.18 -25.48 3.05
CA GLY A 344 10.48 -26.24 4.27
C GLY A 344 11.36 -25.48 5.25
N LEU A 345 11.43 -24.14 5.14
CA LEU A 345 12.20 -23.27 5.99
C LEU A 345 11.29 -22.62 7.07
N PRO A 346 11.82 -22.40 8.29
CA PRO A 346 11.05 -21.78 9.35
C PRO A 346 10.80 -20.29 9.09
N PRO A 347 9.60 -19.74 9.37
CA PRO A 347 9.40 -18.29 9.39
C PRO A 347 10.13 -17.65 10.58
N GLY A 348 10.49 -16.36 10.46
CA GLY A 348 11.04 -15.58 11.57
C GLY A 348 9.92 -15.06 12.49
N LYS A 349 10.13 -15.08 13.82
CA LYS A 349 9.20 -14.45 14.79
C LYS A 349 9.13 -12.94 14.66
N ASP A 350 10.14 -12.33 14.08
CA ASP A 350 10.24 -10.89 13.80
C ASP A 350 9.51 -10.47 12.52
N MET A 351 8.99 -11.42 11.73
CA MET A 351 8.07 -11.15 10.63
C MET A 351 6.71 -10.73 11.18
N ASP A 352 6.06 -9.78 10.50
CA ASP A 352 4.76 -9.25 10.91
C ASP A 352 3.56 -10.02 10.30
N GLY A 353 3.84 -10.89 9.33
CA GLY A 353 2.86 -11.75 8.68
C GLY A 353 2.79 -13.16 9.29
N LYS A 354 1.77 -13.90 8.86
CA LYS A 354 1.53 -15.31 9.23
C LYS A 354 1.64 -16.21 7.99
N VAL A 355 1.84 -17.50 8.21
CA VAL A 355 1.69 -18.50 7.14
C VAL A 355 0.22 -18.64 6.76
N LEU A 356 -0.08 -18.68 5.46
CA LEU A 356 -1.44 -18.89 4.92
C LEU A 356 -1.83 -20.37 5.01
N LEU A 357 -2.05 -20.87 6.23
CA LEU A 357 -2.31 -22.29 6.49
C LEU A 357 -3.50 -22.84 5.69
N ASN A 358 -4.55 -22.01 5.50
CA ASN A 358 -5.76 -22.40 4.77
C ASN A 358 -5.52 -22.58 3.26
N ALA A 359 -4.35 -22.19 2.74
CA ALA A 359 -3.97 -22.47 1.35
C ALA A 359 -3.47 -23.91 1.16
N PHE A 360 -3.06 -24.60 2.22
CA PHE A 360 -2.44 -25.92 2.14
C PHE A 360 -3.49 -27.05 2.31
N LYS A 361 -3.33 -28.14 1.53
CA LYS A 361 -4.14 -29.37 1.67
C LYS A 361 -4.01 -29.98 3.06
N GLU A 362 -2.79 -29.93 3.60
CA GLU A 362 -2.46 -30.36 4.96
C GLU A 362 -1.70 -29.18 5.61
N ALA A 363 -2.22 -28.70 6.75
CA ALA A 363 -1.62 -27.59 7.47
C ALA A 363 -0.17 -27.97 7.89
N PRO A 364 0.86 -27.23 7.45
CA PRO A 364 2.23 -27.51 7.82
C PRO A 364 2.47 -27.20 9.31
N LEU A 365 3.34 -27.98 9.94
CA LEU A 365 3.84 -27.64 11.28
C LEU A 365 4.74 -26.43 11.16
N ILE A 366 4.49 -25.40 11.95
CA ILE A 366 5.27 -24.15 11.96
C ILE A 366 6.10 -24.06 13.23
N GLU A 367 7.41 -24.14 13.09
CA GLU A 367 8.38 -23.95 14.16
C GLU A 367 9.24 -22.72 13.83
N PRO A 368 8.88 -21.51 14.30
CA PRO A 368 9.58 -20.28 13.90
C PRO A 368 10.92 -20.15 14.59
N ILE A 369 11.88 -19.52 13.90
CA ILE A 369 13.16 -19.05 14.48
C ILE A 369 13.03 -17.59 14.93
N GLU A 370 14.01 -17.08 15.71
CA GLU A 370 13.96 -15.69 16.19
C GLU A 370 14.00 -14.68 15.03
N SER A 371 14.99 -14.77 14.15
CA SER A 371 15.11 -13.90 12.97
C SER A 371 16.11 -14.49 11.97
N TRP A 372 15.76 -14.43 10.69
CA TRP A 372 16.69 -14.73 9.60
C TRP A 372 17.82 -13.71 9.46
N ASP A 373 17.61 -12.46 9.90
CA ASP A 373 18.65 -11.43 9.84
C ASP A 373 19.87 -11.80 10.72
N ASN A 374 19.64 -12.58 11.78
CA ASN A 374 20.69 -13.04 12.70
C ASN A 374 21.35 -14.36 12.28
N VAL A 375 20.83 -15.04 11.24
CA VAL A 375 21.45 -16.28 10.73
C VAL A 375 22.71 -15.92 9.97
N ALA A 376 23.85 -16.48 10.38
CA ALA A 376 25.13 -16.27 9.72
C ALA A 376 25.20 -16.98 8.35
N GLY A 377 26.06 -16.50 7.47
CA GLY A 377 26.31 -17.05 6.14
C GLY A 377 26.16 -16.01 5.03
N ASP A 378 26.53 -16.40 3.80
CA ASP A 378 26.42 -15.54 2.63
C ASP A 378 24.95 -15.40 2.21
N ALA A 379 24.41 -14.22 2.37
CA ALA A 379 23.03 -13.87 1.97
C ALA A 379 22.96 -13.29 0.55
N GLY A 380 24.07 -13.14 -0.15
CA GLY A 380 24.09 -12.49 -1.46
C GLY A 380 23.68 -11.02 -1.39
N THR A 381 23.96 -10.34 -0.29
CA THR A 381 23.72 -8.89 -0.14
C THR A 381 24.93 -8.09 -0.57
N HIS A 382 24.72 -6.82 -0.93
CA HIS A 382 25.85 -5.93 -1.18
C HIS A 382 26.68 -5.65 0.06
N SER A 383 27.98 -5.32 -0.15
CA SER A 383 28.81 -4.74 0.89
C SER A 383 28.20 -3.41 1.39
N PRO A 384 28.32 -3.09 2.69
CA PRO A 384 27.88 -1.80 3.23
C PRO A 384 28.49 -0.58 2.51
N ASP A 385 29.69 -0.74 1.91
CA ASP A 385 30.39 0.32 1.18
C ASP A 385 29.99 0.43 -0.30
N ALA A 386 28.99 -0.32 -0.75
CA ALA A 386 28.54 -0.27 -2.14
C ALA A 386 28.00 1.11 -2.49
N GLN A 387 28.56 1.70 -3.55
CA GLN A 387 28.13 3.00 -4.05
C GLN A 387 27.53 2.85 -5.45
N LEU A 388 26.57 3.75 -5.76
CA LEU A 388 25.94 3.83 -7.07
C LEU A 388 26.44 5.05 -7.84
N ASP A 389 26.54 4.91 -9.16
CA ASP A 389 26.76 6.06 -10.05
C ASP A 389 25.55 7.02 -10.00
N PRO A 390 25.74 8.28 -9.58
CA PRO A 390 24.64 9.24 -9.50
C PRO A 390 23.94 9.52 -10.83
N VAL A 391 24.65 9.40 -11.97
CA VAL A 391 24.10 9.67 -13.31
C VAL A 391 23.09 8.61 -13.73
N ALA A 392 23.26 7.38 -13.25
CA ALA A 392 22.43 6.24 -13.61
C ALA A 392 20.95 6.36 -13.20
N SER A 393 20.62 7.26 -12.26
CA SER A 393 19.29 7.32 -11.64
C SER A 393 18.39 8.44 -12.18
N ALA A 394 18.91 9.36 -13.00
CA ALA A 394 18.18 10.58 -13.39
C ALA A 394 16.88 10.30 -14.17
N GLN A 395 16.87 9.32 -15.05
CA GLN A 395 15.68 8.97 -15.84
C GLN A 395 14.59 8.30 -15.00
N ALA A 396 14.96 7.34 -14.16
CA ALA A 396 14.04 6.69 -13.25
C ALA A 396 13.43 7.73 -12.29
N PHE A 397 14.21 8.71 -11.84
CA PHE A 397 13.71 9.82 -11.03
C PHE A 397 12.71 10.68 -11.78
N GLN A 398 13.01 11.03 -13.04
CA GLN A 398 12.11 11.81 -13.88
C GLN A 398 10.76 11.10 -14.11
N GLN A 399 10.75 9.79 -14.27
CA GLN A 399 9.53 9.00 -14.40
C GLN A 399 8.67 9.07 -13.12
N LEU A 400 9.28 8.97 -11.94
CA LEU A 400 8.57 9.12 -10.66
C LEU A 400 7.94 10.51 -10.50
N VAL A 401 8.63 11.56 -10.95
CA VAL A 401 8.07 12.93 -11.01
C VAL A 401 6.92 13.01 -12.03
N GLU A 402 7.01 12.29 -13.14
CA GLU A 402 5.95 12.26 -14.16
C GLU A 402 4.68 11.59 -13.69
N LEU A 403 4.79 10.51 -12.95
CA LEU A 403 3.67 9.81 -12.32
C LEU A 403 3.12 10.57 -11.11
N GLY A 404 3.86 11.54 -10.56
CA GLY A 404 3.45 12.33 -9.40
C GLY A 404 3.77 11.67 -8.05
N TYR A 405 4.55 10.60 -8.04
CA TYR A 405 5.01 9.95 -6.82
C TYR A 405 6.06 10.76 -6.06
N VAL A 406 6.82 11.58 -6.80
CA VAL A 406 7.80 12.52 -6.26
C VAL A 406 7.44 13.92 -6.70
N ALA A 407 7.55 14.90 -5.79
CA ALA A 407 7.34 16.30 -6.13
C ALA A 407 8.38 16.77 -7.16
N PRO A 408 8.02 17.66 -8.11
CA PRO A 408 9.00 18.23 -9.03
C PRO A 408 10.12 18.94 -8.26
N PRO A 409 11.41 18.66 -8.55
CA PRO A 409 12.52 19.28 -7.84
C PRO A 409 12.52 20.80 -7.99
N GLY A 410 12.89 21.49 -6.92
CA GLY A 410 13.10 22.92 -6.90
C GLY A 410 14.45 23.32 -7.47
N PRO A 411 14.69 24.64 -7.67
CA PRO A 411 16.01 25.15 -8.05
C PRO A 411 17.01 25.05 -6.87
N ASP A 412 16.53 24.95 -5.63
CA ASP A 412 17.35 24.78 -4.45
C ASP A 412 17.46 23.29 -4.09
N VAL A 413 18.69 22.80 -4.11
CA VAL A 413 19.02 21.40 -3.80
C VAL A 413 18.65 21.06 -2.36
N LYS A 414 18.92 21.97 -1.41
CA LYS A 414 18.61 21.76 0.01
C LYS A 414 17.09 21.64 0.21
N GLU A 415 16.28 22.52 -0.38
CA GLU A 415 14.82 22.44 -0.33
C GLU A 415 14.31 21.11 -0.88
N THR A 416 14.94 20.62 -1.95
CA THR A 416 14.59 19.34 -2.58
C THR A 416 14.90 18.16 -1.66
N VAL A 417 16.09 18.16 -1.03
CA VAL A 417 16.52 17.14 -0.06
C VAL A 417 15.63 17.17 1.18
N ASP A 418 15.39 18.35 1.77
CA ASP A 418 14.52 18.53 2.93
C ASP A 418 13.09 18.03 2.65
N SER A 419 12.57 18.31 1.44
CA SER A 419 11.28 17.80 1.01
C SER A 419 11.25 16.26 0.92
N CYS A 420 12.30 15.66 0.39
CA CYS A 420 12.43 14.19 0.33
C CYS A 420 12.45 13.58 1.73
N VAL A 421 13.30 14.07 2.63
CA VAL A 421 13.39 13.61 4.02
C VAL A 421 12.06 13.76 4.75
N ARG A 422 11.37 14.89 4.56
CA ARG A 422 10.03 15.12 5.10
C ARG A 422 9.05 14.02 4.69
N GLU A 423 9.00 13.67 3.40
CA GLU A 423 8.09 12.63 2.91
C GLU A 423 8.46 11.24 3.44
N LEU A 424 9.76 10.91 3.51
CA LEU A 424 10.23 9.65 4.09
C LEU A 424 9.82 9.52 5.56
N LYS A 425 10.00 10.56 6.37
CA LYS A 425 9.57 10.59 7.78
C LYS A 425 8.04 10.49 7.90
N TYR A 426 7.28 11.14 7.03
CA TYR A 426 5.83 11.06 7.03
C TYR A 426 5.33 9.65 6.67
N ASN A 427 5.91 9.03 5.67
CA ASN A 427 5.58 7.65 5.30
C ASN A 427 5.94 6.66 6.41
N LEU A 428 7.09 6.86 7.07
CA LEU A 428 7.49 6.08 8.23
C LEU A 428 6.49 6.25 9.39
N ALA A 429 6.04 7.47 9.68
CA ALA A 429 5.04 7.73 10.71
C ALA A 429 3.70 7.02 10.38
N ARG A 430 3.28 7.02 9.10
CA ARG A 430 2.09 6.28 8.64
C ARG A 430 2.25 4.76 8.79
N ALA A 431 3.43 4.23 8.47
CA ALA A 431 3.74 2.81 8.66
C ALA A 431 3.73 2.39 10.13
N TYR A 432 4.28 3.21 11.02
CA TYR A 432 4.17 3.00 12.47
C TYR A 432 2.72 3.02 12.94
N ARG A 433 1.92 3.97 12.46
CA ARG A 433 0.49 4.06 12.80
C ARG A 433 -0.28 2.82 12.36
N ASP A 434 0.00 2.31 11.16
CA ASP A 434 -0.60 1.09 10.61
C ASP A 434 -0.18 -0.17 11.38
N GLY A 435 1.05 -0.19 11.91
CA GLY A 435 1.56 -1.27 12.76
C GLY A 435 1.21 -1.14 14.25
N ASP A 436 0.25 -0.29 14.63
CA ASP A 436 -0.18 -0.01 16.02
C ASP A 436 0.93 0.59 16.92
N CYS A 437 2.02 1.07 16.33
CA CYS A 437 3.12 1.77 17.00
C CYS A 437 2.81 3.27 17.11
N CYS A 438 1.70 3.61 17.82
CA CYS A 438 1.15 4.95 17.84
C CYS A 438 2.04 5.98 18.56
N GLY A 439 2.91 5.57 19.47
CA GLY A 439 3.88 6.43 20.16
C GLY A 439 4.91 7.00 19.21
N GLU A 440 5.55 6.14 18.45
CA GLU A 440 6.55 6.45 17.43
C GLU A 440 5.95 7.30 16.30
N ALA A 441 4.76 6.92 15.85
CA ALA A 441 4.02 7.68 14.85
C ALA A 441 3.70 9.09 15.31
N ALA A 442 3.25 9.27 16.58
CA ALA A 442 2.94 10.58 17.15
C ALA A 442 4.18 11.46 17.30
N ALA A 443 5.32 10.89 17.73
CA ALA A 443 6.57 11.63 17.86
C ALA A 443 7.05 12.20 16.51
N LEU A 444 7.06 11.38 15.46
CA LEU A 444 7.39 11.83 14.11
C LEU A 444 6.40 12.85 13.55
N ALA A 445 5.09 12.63 13.75
CA ALA A 445 4.06 13.57 13.29
C ALA A 445 4.17 14.94 13.97
N GLU A 446 4.53 14.97 15.24
CA GLU A 446 4.74 16.22 16.00
C GLU A 446 6.00 16.96 15.53
N GLU A 447 7.11 16.24 15.33
CA GLU A 447 8.34 16.80 14.75
C GLU A 447 8.05 17.44 13.39
N LEU A 448 7.42 16.70 12.49
CA LEU A 448 7.06 17.15 11.14
C LEU A 448 6.14 18.38 11.20
N TRP A 449 5.12 18.37 12.06
CA TRP A 449 4.18 19.47 12.14
C TRP A 449 4.78 20.74 12.79
N THR A 450 5.80 20.57 13.59
CA THR A 450 6.58 21.69 14.14
C THR A 450 7.44 22.34 13.06
N GLN A 451 8.10 21.54 12.23
CA GLN A 451 8.98 22.01 11.16
C GLN A 451 8.20 22.56 9.95
N TRP A 452 7.07 21.93 9.61
CA TRP A 452 6.21 22.33 8.45
C TRP A 452 4.77 22.60 8.91
N PRO A 453 4.52 23.72 9.60
CA PRO A 453 3.22 24.02 10.21
C PRO A 453 2.08 24.21 9.20
N GLN A 454 2.38 24.47 7.93
CA GLN A 454 1.43 24.57 6.81
C GLN A 454 0.95 23.20 6.31
N GLU A 455 1.63 22.12 6.64
CA GLU A 455 1.28 20.75 6.22
C GLU A 455 0.27 20.15 7.22
N HIS A 456 -1.00 20.43 7.00
CA HIS A 456 -2.08 20.02 7.91
C HIS A 456 -2.17 18.51 8.13
N ARG A 457 -1.69 17.71 7.15
CA ARG A 457 -1.69 16.23 7.22
C ARG A 457 -0.88 15.70 8.42
N PHE A 458 0.14 16.40 8.87
CA PHE A 458 0.95 15.99 10.03
C PHE A 458 0.17 16.19 11.34
N GLY A 459 -0.50 17.32 11.50
CA GLY A 459 -1.37 17.57 12.65
C GLY A 459 -2.57 16.60 12.71
N ILE A 460 -3.10 16.20 11.56
CA ILE A 460 -4.17 15.20 11.44
C ILE A 460 -3.66 13.84 11.91
N LEU A 461 -2.50 13.40 11.42
CA LEU A 461 -1.89 12.13 11.84
C LEU A 461 -1.60 12.12 13.35
N LEU A 462 -1.06 13.23 13.88
CA LEU A 462 -0.84 13.38 15.31
C LEU A 462 -2.15 13.23 16.10
N ALA A 463 -3.21 13.94 15.69
CA ALA A 463 -4.52 13.85 16.34
C ALA A 463 -5.08 12.41 16.32
N ASP A 464 -4.88 11.66 15.23
CA ASP A 464 -5.32 10.27 15.11
C ASP A 464 -4.49 9.32 15.99
N CYS A 465 -3.18 9.54 16.13
CA CYS A 465 -2.32 8.74 17.00
C CYS A 465 -2.62 8.95 18.50
N LEU A 466 -3.12 10.14 18.89
CA LEU A 466 -3.44 10.45 20.28
C LEU A 466 -4.68 9.73 20.82
N ILE A 467 -5.53 9.16 19.94
CA ILE A 467 -6.72 8.37 20.35
C ILE A 467 -6.30 7.08 21.08
N PRO A 468 -5.55 6.14 20.43
CA PRO A 468 -5.15 4.91 21.10
C PRO A 468 -4.15 5.13 22.25
N LEU A 469 -3.48 6.29 22.29
CA LEU A 469 -2.63 6.68 23.41
C LEU A 469 -3.43 7.23 24.61
N GLY A 470 -4.76 7.40 24.48
CA GLY A 470 -5.61 7.91 25.55
C GLY A 470 -5.39 9.39 25.88
N GLN A 471 -4.70 10.17 25.04
CA GLN A 471 -4.32 11.56 25.30
C GLN A 471 -5.38 12.55 24.79
N SER A 472 -6.61 12.44 25.30
CA SER A 472 -7.76 13.21 24.85
C SER A 472 -7.59 14.74 25.00
N THR A 473 -7.01 15.21 26.11
CA THR A 473 -6.76 16.67 26.38
C THR A 473 -5.75 17.21 25.36
N ARG A 474 -4.66 16.49 25.13
CA ARG A 474 -3.65 16.89 24.16
C ARG A 474 -4.21 16.89 22.74
N ARG A 475 -5.00 15.88 22.40
CA ARG A 475 -5.69 15.79 21.11
C ARG A 475 -6.59 17.01 20.86
N ARG A 476 -7.32 17.47 21.89
CA ARG A 476 -8.15 18.69 21.79
C ARG A 476 -7.28 19.89 21.43
N ALA A 477 -6.18 20.10 22.14
CA ALA A 477 -5.26 21.21 21.87
C ALA A 477 -4.69 21.13 20.43
N VAL A 478 -4.34 19.94 19.95
CA VAL A 478 -3.89 19.71 18.56
C VAL A 478 -4.99 20.09 17.56
N ILE A 479 -6.25 19.73 17.79
CA ILE A 479 -7.38 20.09 16.91
C ILE A 479 -7.60 21.61 16.88
N GLU A 480 -7.56 22.27 18.03
CA GLU A 480 -7.70 23.73 18.15
C GLU A 480 -6.58 24.45 17.39
N GLU A 481 -5.34 24.01 17.58
CA GLU A 481 -4.18 24.55 16.85
C GLU A 481 -4.28 24.28 15.33
N LEU A 482 -4.72 23.09 14.93
CA LEU A 482 -4.94 22.75 13.53
C LEU A 482 -5.98 23.68 12.88
N GLU A 483 -7.06 24.00 13.58
CA GLU A 483 -8.06 24.95 13.08
C GLU A 483 -7.51 26.36 12.90
N LEU A 484 -6.71 26.85 13.84
CA LEU A 484 -6.08 28.16 13.75
C LEU A 484 -5.12 28.21 12.55
N ARG A 485 -4.29 27.19 12.40
CA ARG A 485 -3.35 27.08 11.27
C ARG A 485 -4.08 26.97 9.93
N ILE A 486 -5.12 26.16 9.82
CA ILE A 486 -5.92 26.02 8.59
C ILE A 486 -6.50 27.39 8.19
N LYS A 487 -7.11 28.13 9.12
CA LYS A 487 -7.67 29.46 8.83
C LYS A 487 -6.60 30.46 8.38
N ARG A 488 -5.44 30.46 9.04
CA ARG A 488 -4.32 31.32 8.67
C ARG A 488 -3.84 31.03 7.24
N TYR A 489 -3.50 29.78 6.95
CA TYR A 489 -2.97 29.39 5.64
C TYR A 489 -4.03 29.45 4.53
N GLN A 490 -5.32 29.30 4.86
CA GLN A 490 -6.41 29.57 3.95
C GLN A 490 -6.39 31.03 3.47
N THR A 491 -6.29 31.99 4.40
CA THR A 491 -6.25 33.40 4.07
C THR A 491 -4.99 33.77 3.25
N GLU A 492 -3.83 33.23 3.62
CA GLU A 492 -2.58 33.43 2.90
C GLU A 492 -2.66 32.86 1.47
N ALA A 493 -3.24 31.66 1.30
CA ALA A 493 -3.40 31.02 0.00
C ALA A 493 -4.37 31.78 -0.91
N ASP A 494 -5.50 32.25 -0.39
CA ASP A 494 -6.48 33.05 -1.13
C ASP A 494 -5.84 34.37 -1.64
N THR A 495 -5.06 35.02 -0.78
CA THR A 495 -4.32 36.25 -1.13
C THR A 495 -3.33 35.98 -2.27
N GLU A 496 -2.54 34.90 -2.15
CA GLU A 496 -1.53 34.55 -3.16
C GLU A 496 -2.17 34.12 -4.50
N LEU A 497 -3.28 33.37 -4.46
CA LEU A 497 -4.03 33.02 -5.68
C LEU A 497 -4.57 34.27 -6.38
N THR A 498 -5.06 35.25 -5.63
CA THR A 498 -5.53 36.53 -6.17
C THR A 498 -4.39 37.28 -6.82
N ARG A 499 -3.26 37.44 -6.13
CA ARG A 499 -2.05 38.08 -6.68
C ARG A 499 -1.57 37.44 -7.98
N ARG A 500 -1.48 36.08 -8.01
CA ARG A 500 -1.07 35.35 -9.23
C ARG A 500 -2.05 35.55 -10.39
N LYS A 501 -3.36 35.67 -10.11
CA LYS A 501 -4.38 35.94 -11.11
C LYS A 501 -4.21 37.34 -11.72
N GLU A 502 -3.99 38.36 -10.89
CA GLU A 502 -3.76 39.74 -11.31
C GLU A 502 -2.48 39.87 -12.13
N GLU A 503 -1.37 39.27 -11.70
CA GLU A 503 -0.12 39.29 -12.47
C GLU A 503 -0.25 38.64 -13.84
N ARG A 504 -1.05 37.57 -13.97
CA ARG A 504 -1.32 36.94 -15.27
C ARG A 504 -2.14 37.84 -16.16
N ALA A 505 -3.15 38.53 -15.62
CA ALA A 505 -3.98 39.48 -16.34
C ALA A 505 -3.15 40.64 -16.87
N ASN A 506 -2.30 41.27 -16.03
CA ASN A 506 -1.42 42.36 -16.40
C ASN A 506 -0.40 41.96 -17.50
N LYS A 507 0.24 40.78 -17.35
CA LYS A 507 1.15 40.24 -18.39
C LYS A 507 0.47 39.95 -19.72
N GLN A 508 -0.82 39.61 -19.71
CA GLN A 508 -1.61 39.37 -20.92
C GLN A 508 -1.93 40.70 -21.62
N GLU A 509 -2.27 41.73 -20.85
CA GLU A 509 -2.49 43.10 -21.39
C GLU A 509 -1.21 43.72 -21.97
N GLU A 510 -0.06 43.60 -21.27
CA GLU A 510 1.20 44.19 -21.71
C GLU A 510 1.80 43.52 -22.97
N LYS A 511 1.62 42.22 -23.16
CA LYS A 511 2.28 41.44 -24.21
C LYS A 511 1.42 41.08 -25.41
N GLY A 512 0.11 41.30 -25.36
CA GLY A 512 -0.81 40.93 -26.45
C GLY A 512 -0.76 39.45 -26.87
N ARG A 513 -0.12 38.60 -26.07
CA ARG A 513 0.03 37.16 -26.32
C ARG A 513 -0.46 36.40 -25.12
N SER A 514 -1.19 35.28 -25.36
CA SER A 514 -1.54 34.34 -24.32
C SER A 514 -0.27 33.89 -23.57
N PRO A 515 -0.26 33.90 -22.23
CA PRO A 515 0.87 33.43 -21.47
C PRO A 515 1.19 31.99 -21.86
N GLY A 516 2.47 31.66 -21.98
CA GLY A 516 2.92 30.30 -22.27
C GLY A 516 2.35 29.27 -21.29
N ARG A 517 2.32 28.01 -21.69
CA ARG A 517 1.81 26.93 -20.83
C ARG A 517 2.63 26.90 -19.51
N PRO A 518 1.99 26.98 -18.33
CA PRO A 518 2.70 26.99 -17.05
C PRO A 518 3.54 25.72 -16.86
N SER A 519 4.68 25.84 -16.20
CA SER A 519 5.55 24.71 -15.88
C SER A 519 4.82 23.65 -15.05
N ARG A 520 5.38 22.43 -14.97
CA ARG A 520 4.82 21.37 -14.14
C ARG A 520 4.83 21.77 -12.64
N ARG A 521 5.90 22.43 -12.20
CA ARG A 521 6.03 22.98 -10.83
C ARG A 521 4.97 24.05 -10.56
N ASP A 522 4.78 25.02 -11.48
CA ASP A 522 3.76 26.08 -11.29
C ASP A 522 2.35 25.48 -11.14
N ARG A 523 2.04 24.45 -11.93
CA ARG A 523 0.75 23.76 -11.82
C ARG A 523 0.58 23.01 -10.49
N PHE A 524 1.66 22.39 -10.00
CA PHE A 524 1.68 21.70 -8.72
C PHE A 524 1.46 22.69 -7.57
N GLU A 525 2.22 23.79 -7.56
CA GLU A 525 2.11 24.85 -6.54
C GLU A 525 0.74 25.52 -6.56
N GLU A 526 0.18 25.83 -7.73
CA GLU A 526 -1.15 26.42 -7.83
C GLU A 526 -2.24 25.46 -7.32
N ARG A 527 -2.12 24.18 -7.60
CA ARG A 527 -3.04 23.17 -7.06
C ARG A 527 -2.93 23.11 -5.54
N ARG A 528 -1.72 23.09 -4.98
CA ARG A 528 -1.48 23.12 -3.54
C ARG A 528 -2.09 24.37 -2.87
N LEU A 529 -1.95 25.55 -3.45
CA LEU A 529 -2.58 26.76 -2.95
C LEU A 529 -4.12 26.65 -2.93
N ARG A 530 -4.73 26.10 -3.98
CA ARG A 530 -6.18 25.87 -4.01
C ARG A 530 -6.66 24.89 -2.95
N GLU A 531 -5.86 23.88 -2.62
CA GLU A 531 -6.15 22.97 -1.52
C GLU A 531 -6.11 23.66 -0.16
N LEU A 532 -5.10 24.47 0.08
CA LEU A 532 -5.01 25.26 1.31
C LEU A 532 -6.19 26.24 1.43
N ALA A 533 -6.58 26.89 0.33
CA ALA A 533 -7.72 27.80 0.27
C ALA A 533 -9.06 27.12 0.57
N ASN A 534 -9.20 25.81 0.36
CA ASN A 534 -10.45 25.05 0.62
C ASN A 534 -10.76 24.87 2.13
N GLY A 535 -9.80 25.05 3.05
CA GLY A 535 -10.01 25.01 4.50
C GLY A 535 -10.50 23.68 5.09
N ARG A 536 -10.67 22.62 4.31
CA ARG A 536 -11.04 21.24 4.73
C ARG A 536 -12.13 21.14 5.82
N PRO A 537 -13.30 21.78 5.69
CA PRO A 537 -14.28 21.89 6.78
C PRO A 537 -14.86 20.56 7.25
N LEU A 538 -15.06 19.58 6.34
CA LEU A 538 -15.58 18.25 6.67
C LEU A 538 -14.62 17.45 7.55
N LEU A 539 -13.33 17.58 7.31
CA LEU A 539 -12.31 16.92 8.12
C LEU A 539 -12.27 17.48 9.55
N LEU A 540 -12.32 18.80 9.69
CA LEU A 540 -12.39 19.44 11.00
C LEU A 540 -13.64 19.03 11.78
N ASP A 541 -14.80 19.03 11.14
CA ASP A 541 -16.03 18.55 11.77
C ASP A 541 -15.92 17.08 12.20
N TRP A 542 -15.24 16.23 11.40
CA TRP A 542 -14.97 14.85 11.77
C TRP A 542 -14.05 14.73 13.00
N LEU A 543 -12.96 15.49 13.05
CA LEU A 543 -12.05 15.49 14.20
C LEU A 543 -12.76 15.96 15.47
N ARG A 544 -13.61 16.98 15.38
CA ARG A 544 -14.46 17.47 16.48
C ARG A 544 -15.50 16.44 16.92
N LEU A 545 -16.13 15.73 15.97
CA LEU A 545 -17.07 14.65 16.29
C LEU A 545 -16.41 13.58 17.16
N ASN A 546 -15.26 13.10 16.73
CA ASN A 546 -14.50 12.12 17.51
C ASN A 546 -14.08 12.65 18.88
N GLN A 547 -13.68 13.91 18.97
CA GLN A 547 -13.33 14.52 20.25
C GLN A 547 -14.54 14.59 21.17
N ALA A 548 -15.72 14.96 20.67
CA ALA A 548 -16.94 15.03 21.45
C ALA A 548 -17.37 13.64 21.96
N LEU A 549 -17.13 12.57 21.18
CA LEU A 549 -17.38 11.18 21.62
C LEU A 549 -16.42 10.76 22.74
N LEU A 550 -15.12 11.00 22.57
CA LEU A 550 -14.09 10.70 23.58
C LEU A 550 -14.35 11.41 24.92
N GLU A 551 -14.86 12.63 24.85
CA GLU A 551 -15.17 13.46 26.03
C GLU A 551 -16.59 13.24 26.56
N LYS A 552 -17.30 12.24 26.04
CA LYS A 552 -18.67 11.91 26.44
C LYS A 552 -19.64 13.11 26.35
N ARG A 553 -19.53 13.90 25.26
CA ARG A 553 -20.41 15.05 24.95
C ARG A 553 -21.45 14.67 23.87
N PRO A 554 -22.48 13.83 24.20
CA PRO A 554 -23.36 13.23 23.21
C PRO A 554 -24.23 14.26 22.45
N ALA A 555 -24.63 15.36 23.08
CA ALA A 555 -25.43 16.40 22.44
C ALA A 555 -24.65 17.07 21.30
N GLU A 556 -23.40 17.40 21.55
CA GLU A 556 -22.51 17.98 20.55
C GLU A 556 -22.20 16.97 19.43
N ALA A 557 -21.87 15.74 19.79
CA ALA A 557 -21.61 14.69 18.82
C ALA A 557 -22.80 14.48 17.88
N ARG A 558 -24.05 14.44 18.40
CA ARG A 558 -25.26 14.35 17.56
C ARG A 558 -25.45 15.57 16.65
N ARG A 559 -25.15 16.76 17.15
CA ARG A 559 -25.25 17.99 16.34
C ARG A 559 -24.28 17.95 15.16
N ILE A 560 -23.02 17.55 15.40
CA ILE A 560 -21.98 17.46 14.37
C ILE A 560 -22.31 16.33 13.38
N SER A 561 -22.75 15.15 13.86
CA SER A 561 -23.19 14.04 13.01
C SER A 561 -24.29 14.47 12.03
N LYS A 562 -25.32 15.21 12.51
CA LYS A 562 -26.38 15.75 11.66
C LYS A 562 -25.86 16.75 10.62
N LYS A 563 -24.86 17.58 10.99
CA LYS A 563 -24.20 18.52 10.05
C LYS A 563 -23.46 17.76 8.95
N LEU A 564 -22.67 16.75 9.33
CA LEU A 564 -21.94 15.91 8.40
C LEU A 564 -22.86 15.13 7.46
N LEU A 565 -24.00 14.63 7.91
CA LEU A 565 -24.99 13.93 7.07
C LEU A 565 -25.72 14.84 6.10
N LYS A 566 -25.77 16.16 6.32
CA LYS A 566 -26.39 17.13 5.39
C LYS A 566 -25.44 17.61 4.30
N ALA A 567 -24.13 17.52 4.52
CA ALA A 567 -23.14 17.84 3.50
C ALA A 567 -23.30 16.80 2.37
N ASP A 568 -23.13 17.23 1.10
CA ASP A 568 -23.19 16.30 -0.04
C ASP A 568 -22.04 15.30 0.05
N ILE A 569 -22.36 14.11 0.58
CA ILE A 569 -21.39 13.12 1.03
C ILE A 569 -21.10 12.14 -0.11
N ALA A 570 -20.72 12.68 -1.24
CA ALA A 570 -20.06 11.90 -2.29
C ALA A 570 -18.64 11.46 -1.88
N ALA A 571 -18.06 12.05 -0.80
CA ALA A 571 -16.83 11.58 -0.20
C ALA A 571 -17.10 10.31 0.61
N MET A 572 -16.89 9.17 -0.03
CA MET A 572 -17.00 7.85 0.55
C MET A 572 -16.13 7.71 1.81
N GLY A 573 -16.58 6.96 2.77
CA GLY A 573 -15.96 6.86 4.08
C GLY A 573 -16.55 7.81 5.14
N MET A 574 -17.13 8.97 4.79
CA MET A 574 -17.75 9.84 5.79
C MET A 574 -19.06 9.23 6.34
N ARG A 575 -19.91 8.62 5.49
CA ARG A 575 -21.13 7.92 5.95
C ARG A 575 -20.81 6.81 6.94
N GLN A 576 -19.85 5.96 6.61
CA GLN A 576 -19.34 4.91 7.46
C GLN A 576 -18.79 5.46 8.79
N ARG A 577 -18.00 6.53 8.73
CA ARG A 577 -17.44 7.20 9.92
C ARG A 577 -18.54 7.77 10.82
N VAL A 578 -19.55 8.43 10.24
CA VAL A 578 -20.71 8.93 10.99
C VAL A 578 -21.54 7.78 11.55
N ALA A 579 -21.71 6.68 10.80
CA ALA A 579 -22.39 5.49 11.31
C ALA A 579 -21.68 4.91 12.54
N GLY A 580 -20.34 4.81 12.52
CA GLY A 580 -19.55 4.43 13.69
C GLY A 580 -19.81 5.35 14.90
N ALA A 581 -19.85 6.66 14.68
CA ALA A 581 -20.19 7.62 15.73
C ALA A 581 -21.62 7.41 16.30
N LEU A 582 -22.59 7.09 15.45
CA LEU A 582 -23.97 6.78 15.87
C LEU A 582 -24.03 5.47 16.69
N VAL A 583 -23.18 4.49 16.40
CA VAL A 583 -23.03 3.27 17.22
C VAL A 583 -22.60 3.61 18.63
N GLU A 584 -21.62 4.52 18.77
CA GLU A 584 -21.16 4.96 20.08
C GLU A 584 -22.22 5.80 20.83
N LEU A 585 -23.04 6.55 20.11
CA LEU A 585 -24.16 7.31 20.67
C LEU A 585 -25.41 6.46 21.00
N GLY A 586 -25.40 5.17 20.67
CA GLY A 586 -26.53 4.26 20.90
C GLY A 586 -27.65 4.37 19.86
N ASP A 587 -27.47 5.16 18.79
CA ASP A 587 -28.47 5.33 17.72
C ASP A 587 -28.37 4.19 16.70
N LEU A 588 -28.50 2.94 17.20
CA LEU A 588 -28.18 1.71 16.44
C LEU A 588 -28.99 1.55 15.15
N LYS A 589 -30.29 1.95 15.16
CA LYS A 589 -31.15 1.85 13.96
C LYS A 589 -30.65 2.79 12.82
N ALA A 590 -30.30 4.01 13.17
CA ALA A 590 -29.77 4.97 12.20
C ALA A 590 -28.39 4.54 11.68
N ALA A 591 -27.53 4.02 12.57
CA ALA A 591 -26.23 3.46 12.21
C ALA A 591 -26.36 2.29 11.22
N GLU A 592 -27.22 1.30 11.54
CA GLU A 592 -27.44 0.14 10.67
C GLU A 592 -27.91 0.53 9.28
N LYS A 593 -28.87 1.48 9.18
CA LYS A 593 -29.34 1.98 7.90
C LYS A 593 -28.21 2.57 7.05
N LEU A 594 -27.41 3.48 7.62
CA LEU A 594 -26.29 4.10 6.92
C LEU A 594 -25.21 3.08 6.50
N LEU A 595 -24.96 2.06 7.32
CA LEU A 595 -23.99 1.02 7.02
C LEU A 595 -24.46 0.14 5.86
N ARG A 596 -25.73 -0.23 5.82
CA ARG A 596 -26.31 -0.99 4.70
C ARG A 596 -26.27 -0.19 3.40
N GLU A 597 -26.65 1.09 3.44
CA GLU A 597 -26.49 1.99 2.29
C GLU A 597 -25.02 2.11 1.84
N SER A 598 -24.06 2.03 2.77
CA SER A 598 -22.63 2.04 2.44
C SER A 598 -22.17 0.76 1.74
N LEU A 599 -22.77 -0.40 2.03
CA LEU A 599 -22.49 -1.67 1.33
C LEU A 599 -23.01 -1.67 -0.11
N ASP A 600 -24.07 -0.92 -0.40
CA ASP A 600 -24.57 -0.76 -1.78
C ASP A 600 -23.54 -0.02 -2.66
N PHE A 601 -22.68 0.81 -2.05
CA PHE A 601 -21.58 1.49 -2.74
C PHE A 601 -20.30 0.65 -2.79
N ASP A 602 -19.96 -0.04 -1.69
CA ASP A 602 -18.75 -0.83 -1.56
C ASP A 602 -18.99 -2.04 -0.68
N SER A 603 -19.35 -3.15 -1.33
CA SER A 603 -19.62 -4.43 -0.67
C SER A 603 -18.36 -5.10 -0.08
N GLU A 604 -17.17 -4.64 -0.44
CA GLU A 604 -15.89 -5.17 0.05
C GLU A 604 -15.22 -4.22 1.05
N ASN A 605 -16.01 -3.60 1.93
CA ASN A 605 -15.51 -2.67 2.95
C ASN A 605 -15.49 -3.33 4.34
N PRO A 606 -14.31 -3.76 4.85
CA PRO A 606 -14.22 -4.45 6.14
C PRO A 606 -14.70 -3.59 7.31
N MET A 607 -14.50 -2.28 7.26
CA MET A 607 -14.90 -1.39 8.35
C MET A 607 -16.42 -1.23 8.46
N VAL A 608 -17.15 -1.34 7.34
CA VAL A 608 -18.62 -1.34 7.38
C VAL A 608 -19.12 -2.58 8.08
N TYR A 609 -18.58 -3.74 7.77
CA TYR A 609 -18.93 -4.99 8.47
C TYR A 609 -18.51 -4.97 9.94
N ALA A 610 -17.37 -4.39 10.29
CA ALA A 610 -16.92 -4.18 11.66
C ALA A 610 -17.92 -3.35 12.48
N HIS A 611 -18.41 -2.24 11.90
CA HIS A 611 -19.43 -1.43 12.54
C HIS A 611 -20.78 -2.13 12.61
N LEU A 612 -21.19 -2.92 11.61
CA LEU A 612 -22.39 -3.76 11.67
C LEU A 612 -22.28 -4.81 12.78
N ALA A 613 -21.12 -5.45 12.92
CA ALA A 613 -20.87 -6.36 14.04
C ALA A 613 -21.07 -5.67 15.40
N SER A 614 -20.56 -4.45 15.53
CA SER A 614 -20.74 -3.64 16.75
C SER A 614 -22.20 -3.24 16.97
N VAL A 615 -22.96 -2.89 15.93
CA VAL A 615 -24.41 -2.63 16.00
C VAL A 615 -25.16 -3.85 16.47
N HIS A 616 -24.91 -5.01 15.86
CA HIS A 616 -25.60 -6.25 16.19
C HIS A 616 -25.26 -6.71 17.63
N PHE A 617 -24.00 -6.60 18.02
CA PHE A 617 -23.55 -6.94 19.37
C PHE A 617 -24.24 -6.06 20.44
N LYS A 618 -24.20 -4.72 20.26
CA LYS A 618 -24.85 -3.78 21.18
C LYS A 618 -26.38 -3.92 21.22
N ALA A 619 -26.99 -4.46 20.14
CA ALA A 619 -28.42 -4.76 20.07
C ALA A 619 -28.80 -6.15 20.64
N GLY A 620 -27.84 -6.92 21.18
CA GLY A 620 -28.07 -8.29 21.70
C GLY A 620 -28.30 -9.33 20.59
N ARG A 621 -28.05 -9.01 19.32
CA ARG A 621 -28.20 -9.89 18.17
C ARG A 621 -26.90 -10.65 17.88
N PHE A 622 -26.47 -11.49 18.82
CA PHE A 622 -25.13 -12.09 18.83
C PHE A 622 -24.84 -12.95 17.59
N SER A 623 -25.81 -13.74 17.09
CA SER A 623 -25.62 -14.52 15.86
C SER A 623 -25.35 -13.63 14.63
N GLN A 624 -26.02 -12.48 14.53
CA GLN A 624 -25.77 -11.52 13.44
C GLN A 624 -24.42 -10.79 13.63
N ALA A 625 -24.02 -10.53 14.89
CA ALA A 625 -22.72 -9.97 15.21
C ALA A 625 -21.59 -10.91 14.78
N ILE A 626 -21.72 -12.23 15.01
CA ILE A 626 -20.76 -13.24 14.56
C ILE A 626 -20.63 -13.22 13.03
N VAL A 627 -21.73 -13.22 12.28
CA VAL A 627 -21.70 -13.18 10.82
C VAL A 627 -21.00 -11.91 10.32
N SER A 628 -21.41 -10.74 10.84
CA SER A 628 -20.81 -9.47 10.39
C SER A 628 -19.33 -9.36 10.78
N ALA A 629 -18.91 -9.88 11.93
CA ALA A 629 -17.50 -9.90 12.32
C ALA A 629 -16.69 -10.84 11.41
N ALA A 630 -17.23 -12.04 11.10
CA ALA A 630 -16.60 -12.98 10.17
C ALA A 630 -16.43 -12.38 8.78
N GLU A 631 -17.45 -11.67 8.23
CA GLU A 631 -17.33 -10.96 6.95
C GLU A 631 -16.24 -9.88 6.99
N SER A 632 -16.16 -9.10 8.08
CA SER A 632 -15.09 -8.13 8.26
C SER A 632 -13.70 -8.76 8.23
N LEU A 633 -13.53 -9.87 9.00
CA LEU A 633 -12.25 -10.59 9.13
C LEU A 633 -11.87 -11.37 7.87
N SER A 634 -12.84 -11.79 7.06
CA SER A 634 -12.60 -12.42 5.76
C SER A 634 -11.95 -11.47 4.76
N LEU A 635 -12.28 -10.19 4.85
CA LEU A 635 -11.70 -9.13 4.03
C LEU A 635 -10.37 -8.64 4.61
N LEU A 636 -10.34 -8.31 5.89
CA LEU A 636 -9.16 -7.82 6.59
C LEU A 636 -8.96 -8.60 7.89
N TYR A 637 -7.98 -9.48 7.93
CA TYR A 637 -7.74 -10.35 9.09
C TYR A 637 -7.11 -9.61 10.28
N PHE A 638 -6.22 -8.64 10.03
CA PHE A 638 -5.57 -7.88 11.11
C PHE A 638 -6.52 -6.83 11.68
N GLN A 639 -7.39 -7.25 12.58
CA GLN A 639 -8.36 -6.41 13.28
C GLN A 639 -8.55 -6.90 14.73
N PRO A 640 -7.61 -6.62 15.64
CA PRO A 640 -7.66 -7.17 17.00
C PRO A 640 -8.93 -6.79 17.78
N GLY A 641 -9.53 -5.63 17.49
CA GLY A 641 -10.82 -5.23 18.10
C GLY A 641 -12.00 -6.07 17.64
N ILE A 642 -12.00 -6.52 16.36
CA ILE A 642 -13.08 -7.35 15.81
C ILE A 642 -12.93 -8.79 16.22
N HIS A 643 -11.72 -9.33 16.30
CA HIS A 643 -11.46 -10.63 16.92
C HIS A 643 -11.95 -10.66 18.38
N ALA A 644 -11.70 -9.60 19.14
CA ALA A 644 -12.18 -9.49 20.51
C ALA A 644 -13.72 -9.44 20.59
N LEU A 645 -14.38 -8.66 19.70
CA LEU A 645 -15.83 -8.58 19.61
C LEU A 645 -16.45 -9.93 19.20
N LEU A 646 -15.86 -10.60 18.20
CA LEU A 646 -16.28 -11.93 17.76
C LEU A 646 -16.18 -12.93 18.92
N GLY A 647 -15.06 -12.94 19.63
CA GLY A 647 -14.89 -13.77 20.80
C GLY A 647 -15.95 -13.51 21.87
N GLN A 648 -16.29 -12.26 22.15
CA GLN A 648 -17.38 -11.90 23.06
C GLN A 648 -18.74 -12.41 22.57
N ALA A 649 -19.07 -12.23 21.27
CA ALA A 649 -20.33 -12.71 20.70
C ALA A 649 -20.44 -14.25 20.74
N LEU A 650 -19.31 -14.95 20.53
CA LEU A 650 -19.21 -16.40 20.66
C LEU A 650 -19.43 -16.88 22.13
N MET A 651 -18.90 -16.10 23.10
CA MET A 651 -19.19 -16.39 24.52
C MET A 651 -20.69 -16.29 24.85
N GLU A 652 -21.37 -15.25 24.35
CA GLU A 652 -22.81 -15.06 24.57
C GLU A 652 -23.68 -16.12 23.86
N THR A 653 -23.12 -16.84 22.87
CA THR A 653 -23.77 -17.98 22.20
C THR A 653 -23.25 -19.35 22.69
N SER A 654 -22.48 -19.38 23.78
CA SER A 654 -21.89 -20.58 24.41
C SER A 654 -20.92 -21.37 23.51
N ARG A 655 -20.33 -20.74 22.51
CA ARG A 655 -19.30 -21.30 21.60
C ARG A 655 -17.90 -21.05 22.18
N PHE A 656 -17.62 -21.63 23.37
CA PHE A 656 -16.46 -21.24 24.17
C PHE A 656 -15.10 -21.58 23.56
N ALA A 657 -14.98 -22.71 22.85
CA ALA A 657 -13.73 -23.10 22.20
C ALA A 657 -13.35 -22.11 21.08
N GLU A 658 -14.33 -21.72 20.29
CA GLU A 658 -14.13 -20.73 19.22
C GLU A 658 -13.88 -19.32 19.80
N ALA A 659 -14.58 -18.98 20.90
CA ALA A 659 -14.33 -17.72 21.61
C ALA A 659 -12.89 -17.64 22.14
N GLU A 660 -12.35 -18.72 22.71
CA GLU A 660 -10.96 -18.78 23.15
C GLU A 660 -10.00 -18.52 21.99
N GLN A 661 -10.21 -19.18 20.85
CA GLN A 661 -9.37 -19.01 19.67
C GLN A 661 -9.34 -17.56 19.21
N GLU A 662 -10.50 -16.92 19.04
CA GLU A 662 -10.61 -15.54 18.55
C GLU A 662 -10.00 -14.52 19.52
N LEU A 663 -10.23 -14.70 20.81
CA LEU A 663 -9.65 -13.83 21.84
C LEU A 663 -8.13 -13.96 21.93
N ARG A 664 -7.58 -15.18 21.73
CA ARG A 664 -6.12 -15.39 21.66
C ARG A 664 -5.52 -14.73 20.43
N VAL A 665 -6.20 -14.80 19.27
CA VAL A 665 -5.80 -14.07 18.07
C VAL A 665 -5.79 -12.56 18.33
N ALA A 666 -6.81 -12.02 18.98
CA ALA A 666 -6.87 -10.61 19.35
C ALA A 666 -5.67 -10.17 20.22
N VAL A 667 -5.27 -11.01 21.20
CA VAL A 667 -4.09 -10.75 22.04
C VAL A 667 -2.79 -10.88 21.24
N ALA A 668 -2.70 -11.87 20.33
CA ALA A 668 -1.51 -12.05 19.49
C ALA A 668 -1.29 -10.87 18.53
N GLN A 669 -2.38 -10.35 17.92
CA GLN A 669 -2.32 -9.17 17.05
C GLN A 669 -2.07 -7.86 17.82
N SER A 670 -2.60 -7.72 19.03
CA SER A 670 -2.42 -6.56 19.90
C SER A 670 -2.29 -7.01 21.37
N PRO A 671 -1.07 -7.22 21.88
CA PRO A 671 -0.81 -7.63 23.27
C PRO A 671 -1.31 -6.63 24.32
N ARG A 672 -1.76 -5.47 23.90
CA ARG A 672 -2.34 -4.43 24.75
C ARG A 672 -3.86 -4.34 24.63
N ASN A 673 -4.53 -5.28 23.99
CA ASN A 673 -5.98 -5.30 23.83
C ASN A 673 -6.66 -5.62 25.18
N LEU A 674 -7.07 -4.57 25.89
CA LEU A 674 -7.73 -4.65 27.19
C LEU A 674 -9.00 -5.50 27.13
N THR A 675 -9.81 -5.36 26.08
CA THR A 675 -11.07 -6.10 25.91
C THR A 675 -10.80 -7.61 25.79
N ALA A 676 -9.81 -7.99 24.99
CA ALA A 676 -9.45 -9.40 24.80
C ALA A 676 -8.95 -10.05 26.10
N HIS A 677 -8.05 -9.36 26.83
CA HIS A 677 -7.58 -9.86 28.13
C HIS A 677 -8.70 -9.98 29.15
N THR A 678 -9.59 -8.98 29.24
CA THR A 678 -10.73 -9.02 30.15
C THR A 678 -11.68 -10.20 29.81
N SER A 679 -11.94 -10.41 28.51
CA SER A 679 -12.83 -11.48 28.04
C SER A 679 -12.21 -12.87 28.24
N LEU A 680 -10.90 -13.05 28.01
CA LEU A 680 -10.19 -14.30 28.30
C LEU A 680 -10.20 -14.62 29.80
N GLY A 681 -9.94 -13.63 30.66
CA GLY A 681 -10.06 -13.82 32.11
C GLY A 681 -11.43 -14.32 32.50
N LYS A 682 -12.51 -13.70 32.01
CA LYS A 682 -13.88 -14.12 32.22
C LYS A 682 -14.15 -15.53 31.68
N LEU A 683 -13.73 -15.83 30.44
CA LEU A 683 -13.92 -17.12 29.78
C LEU A 683 -13.26 -18.27 30.57
N TYR A 684 -12.00 -18.11 30.95
CA TYR A 684 -11.25 -19.13 31.69
C TYR A 684 -11.81 -19.35 33.08
N ARG A 685 -12.21 -18.27 33.78
CA ARG A 685 -12.77 -18.39 35.13
C ARG A 685 -14.15 -19.01 35.16
N GLN A 686 -15.06 -18.55 34.29
CA GLN A 686 -16.48 -18.84 34.41
C GLN A 686 -16.93 -20.06 33.57
N HIS A 687 -16.21 -20.38 32.49
CA HIS A 687 -16.68 -21.36 31.49
C HIS A 687 -15.72 -22.51 31.24
N LEU A 688 -14.40 -22.31 31.36
CA LEU A 688 -13.40 -23.32 31.04
C LEU A 688 -12.73 -23.93 32.31
N ASN A 689 -13.01 -23.39 33.50
CA ASN A 689 -12.42 -23.80 34.77
C ASN A 689 -10.87 -23.86 34.77
N ARG A 690 -10.25 -22.80 34.24
CA ARG A 690 -8.78 -22.64 34.11
C ARG A 690 -8.32 -21.40 34.91
N PRO A 691 -8.25 -21.53 36.27
CA PRO A 691 -8.05 -20.37 37.16
C PRO A 691 -6.70 -19.69 37.01
N ASP A 692 -5.61 -20.39 36.68
CA ASP A 692 -4.28 -19.83 36.53
C ASP A 692 -4.21 -18.91 35.30
N GLU A 693 -4.75 -19.34 34.18
CA GLU A 693 -4.83 -18.56 32.99
C GLU A 693 -5.76 -17.34 33.11
N ALA A 694 -6.88 -17.54 33.85
CA ALA A 694 -7.78 -16.46 34.21
C ALA A 694 -7.01 -15.36 35.00
N PHE A 695 -6.25 -15.77 36.03
CA PHE A 695 -5.46 -14.85 36.84
C PHE A 695 -4.42 -14.07 36.03
N ALA A 696 -3.71 -14.75 35.10
CA ALA A 696 -2.74 -14.12 34.24
C ALA A 696 -3.37 -13.03 33.38
N HIS A 697 -4.50 -13.31 32.73
CA HIS A 697 -5.18 -12.36 31.86
C HIS A 697 -5.89 -11.24 32.63
N GLU A 698 -6.47 -11.51 33.77
CA GLU A 698 -7.06 -10.49 34.67
C GLU A 698 -5.98 -9.55 35.20
N GLY A 699 -4.82 -10.09 35.62
CA GLY A 699 -3.66 -9.29 36.05
C GLY A 699 -3.15 -8.38 34.93
N ARG A 700 -3.06 -8.89 33.71
CA ARG A 700 -2.67 -8.10 32.55
C ARG A 700 -3.70 -7.00 32.22
N ALA A 701 -5.00 -7.31 32.31
CA ALA A 701 -6.06 -6.32 32.11
C ALA A 701 -6.02 -5.19 33.14
N LEU A 702 -5.73 -5.51 34.41
CA LEU A 702 -5.54 -4.50 35.47
C LEU A 702 -4.33 -3.62 35.21
N SER A 703 -3.19 -4.20 34.82
CA SER A 703 -1.98 -3.45 34.44
C SER A 703 -2.26 -2.51 33.28
N LEU A 704 -2.94 -2.98 32.24
CA LEU A 704 -3.30 -2.15 31.07
C LEU A 704 -4.25 -1.00 31.44
N ARG A 705 -5.20 -1.20 32.33
CA ARG A 705 -6.05 -0.12 32.85
C ARG A 705 -5.24 0.93 33.58
N HIS A 706 -4.35 0.49 34.48
CA HIS A 706 -3.47 1.41 35.21
C HIS A 706 -2.53 2.17 34.26
N GLU A 707 -1.96 1.50 33.24
CA GLU A 707 -1.16 2.15 32.20
C GLU A 707 -1.97 3.20 31.42
N LEU A 708 -3.23 2.92 31.08
CA LEU A 708 -4.11 3.88 30.41
C LEU A 708 -4.39 5.10 31.30
N ASP A 709 -4.71 4.87 32.58
CA ASP A 709 -4.96 5.95 33.53
C ASP A 709 -3.72 6.84 33.76
N THR A 710 -2.52 6.22 33.80
CA THR A 710 -1.25 6.95 33.98
C THR A 710 -0.86 7.72 32.72
N ARG A 711 -1.11 7.17 31.53
CA ARG A 711 -0.81 7.81 30.23
C ARG A 711 -1.70 9.00 29.91
N LEU A 712 -2.91 9.07 30.49
CA LEU A 712 -3.76 10.27 30.39
C LEU A 712 -3.04 11.55 30.84
N HIS A 713 -1.95 11.43 31.61
CA HIS A 713 -1.20 12.52 32.19
C HIS A 713 0.28 12.61 31.76
N ALA A 714 0.78 11.64 30.97
CA ALA A 714 2.20 11.60 30.57
C ALA A 714 2.47 12.35 29.26
N LYS A 715 3.65 12.99 29.17
CA LYS A 715 4.20 13.46 27.88
C LYS A 715 4.57 12.26 27.01
N ILE A 716 4.50 12.40 25.67
CA ILE A 716 5.04 11.40 24.75
C ILE A 716 6.54 11.25 25.05
N PRO A 717 7.06 10.04 25.26
CA PRO A 717 8.49 9.86 25.34
C PRO A 717 9.11 10.34 24.03
N THR A 718 10.16 11.14 24.11
CA THR A 718 11.08 11.36 22.99
C THR A 718 11.79 10.03 22.79
N THR A 719 11.31 9.19 21.91
CA THR A 719 12.02 7.99 21.51
C THR A 719 13.25 8.41 20.71
N ASP A 720 14.36 7.69 20.88
CA ASP A 720 15.52 7.81 20.02
C ASP A 720 15.05 7.51 18.58
N ILE A 721 14.81 8.57 17.81
CA ILE A 721 14.54 8.48 16.39
C ILE A 721 15.83 7.91 15.78
N PRO A 722 15.76 6.88 14.93
CA PRO A 722 16.95 6.37 14.28
C PRO A 722 17.76 7.53 13.69
N SER A 723 19.02 7.63 14.03
CA SER A 723 19.95 8.71 13.63
C SER A 723 20.14 8.82 12.12
N ASP A 724 19.67 7.85 11.39
CA ASP A 724 19.81 7.65 9.94
C ASP A 724 19.14 8.73 9.08
N PHE A 725 18.31 9.60 9.68
CA PHE A 725 17.65 10.72 8.99
C PHE A 725 18.27 12.10 9.27
N ASN A 726 19.42 12.15 9.96
CA ASN A 726 20.07 13.41 10.26
C ASN A 726 21.36 13.57 9.38
N PRO A 727 21.29 14.27 8.24
CA PRO A 727 22.45 14.45 7.34
C PRO A 727 23.53 15.40 7.91
N GLY A 728 23.45 15.79 9.19
CA GLY A 728 24.32 16.79 9.82
C GLY A 728 24.99 16.39 11.13
N SER A 729 24.98 15.12 11.56
CA SER A 729 25.79 14.71 12.70
C SER A 729 27.21 14.41 12.22
N GLU A 730 28.03 15.45 12.11
CA GLU A 730 29.48 15.30 12.03
C GLU A 730 29.93 14.52 13.30
N SER A 731 30.56 13.39 13.05
CA SER A 731 31.38 12.71 14.03
C SER A 731 32.57 13.61 14.38
N ASN A 732 32.59 14.15 15.58
CA ASN A 732 33.86 14.57 16.22
C ASN A 732 34.63 13.37 16.67
#